data_14019d06c94a62d9884b7aa8c29e310c
#
_entry.id   14019d06c94a62d9884b7aa8c29e310c
#
_cell.length_a   1.000
_cell.length_b   1.000
_cell.length_c   1.000
_cell.angle_alpha   90.00
_cell.angle_beta   90.00
_cell.angle_gamma   90.00
#
_symmetry.space_group_name_H-M   'P 1'
#
loop_
_entity.id
_entity.type
_entity.pdbx_description
1 polymer ?
#
loop_
_entity_poly.entity_id
_entity_poly.type
_entity_poly.pdbx_seq_one_letter_code
_entity_poly.pdbx_strand_id
1 'polypeptide(L)'
;MHIVSIGCNNERMEKMKKLIISIVGIVLTCCVTAQQDIRKPGLPLEERAQMILDMLTLDEKLGMMEHRNPAVERLGIPAYSWWNEALHGVARNGFATVYPMPTALAATFDDKSVQEMFGMVADEARMKYFRSQRAGQYDDYAGLTFFTPNINIFRDPRWGRGMETYGEDPYLTARMGTACVNGLQQQVNGYYKAMACIKHFAVHSGPEADRHSFDAVVSGRALWTTYLPAFKYIVKHTDVGMVMCGYNRLNGVPCCTNEHLLVDILQNLWGYNGLFVTDCWALNDCWERDTVIPRHETHATAAAAAAAAFGSVVDLECGSGLPALKEAVEQGLIPISMIDAHVLKILKARLSLGMLEPEQPFNTIPDTTLFEKKALEMAQKSIVLLQNKDNILPLQPEKYKSIAIIGPNAADSAMLCGNYNGTPYHAVTLYEGVLKYVNTLPENQRPQIYFDTACHHVDGHYRLPRDFDKQIADCDLVIFVGGLSPELEGEELKVEMEGFHGGDRTSINLPRIQEDMLKRIKKMGKPIVFVLCSGGAVALDWEDENLDALLAAWYGGQAAGTAVADVLFGKINPSGKLPVTFYSTKNYIPPFDNYEMEHRTYRFMTEEPLYPFGYGLSYTDFRYSDFSFDAGQQLFYCRITNTGKRDGDEVAQLYMTNKNDDRGPVKTLVGFERVHIPAGETVVVTFAVDSEFFHTYIDEYQRFEKRSGFFLFRCGDQEMEIYL
;
A
#
# COMPACT_ATOMS: atom_id res chain seq x y z
N MET A 1 -28.34 -80.06 -49.83
CA MET A 1 -26.99 -80.44 -49.51
C MET A 1 -26.39 -79.35 -48.63
N HIS A 2 -26.22 -79.64 -47.40
CA HIS A 2 -25.58 -78.94 -46.26
C HIS A 2 -25.53 -77.37 -46.21
N ILE A 3 -26.42 -76.87 -45.36
CA ILE A 3 -26.32 -75.58 -44.73
C ILE A 3 -25.42 -75.79 -43.50
N VAL A 4 -24.26 -75.10 -43.44
CA VAL A 4 -23.43 -74.97 -42.24
C VAL A 4 -23.74 -73.64 -41.59
N SER A 5 -24.26 -73.72 -40.35
CA SER A 5 -24.72 -72.59 -39.58
C SER A 5 -23.54 -71.70 -39.07
N ILE A 6 -23.62 -70.41 -39.30
CA ILE A 6 -22.77 -69.38 -38.70
C ILE A 6 -23.37 -69.03 -37.33
N GLY A 7 -23.02 -69.84 -36.32
CA GLY A 7 -23.53 -69.62 -34.94
C GLY A 7 -22.48 -69.19 -33.91
N CYS A 8 -21.29 -68.62 -34.31
CA CYS A 8 -20.20 -68.48 -33.38
C CYS A 8 -19.72 -67.01 -33.19
N ASN A 9 -20.35 -65.95 -33.77
CA ASN A 9 -19.88 -64.61 -33.74
C ASN A 9 -20.65 -63.69 -32.75
N ASN A 10 -21.89 -64.03 -32.39
CA ASN A 10 -22.69 -63.13 -31.52
C ASN A 10 -22.26 -63.17 -30.03
N GLU A 11 -21.90 -64.35 -29.52
CA GLU A 11 -21.43 -64.42 -28.11
C GLU A 11 -20.09 -63.73 -27.86
N ARG A 12 -19.20 -63.74 -28.85
CA ARG A 12 -17.91 -63.05 -28.77
C ARG A 12 -18.08 -61.51 -28.82
N MET A 13 -19.00 -61.06 -29.65
CA MET A 13 -19.36 -59.60 -29.71
C MET A 13 -20.10 -59.15 -28.46
N GLU A 14 -20.97 -59.92 -27.87
CA GLU A 14 -21.64 -59.58 -26.59
C GLU A 14 -20.65 -59.60 -25.42
N LYS A 15 -19.72 -60.51 -25.37
CA LYS A 15 -18.65 -60.55 -24.36
C LYS A 15 -17.70 -59.36 -24.50
N MET A 16 -17.35 -58.96 -25.72
CA MET A 16 -16.55 -57.73 -25.98
C MET A 16 -17.34 -56.45 -25.61
N LYS A 17 -18.61 -56.33 -25.93
CA LYS A 17 -19.45 -55.22 -25.52
C LYS A 17 -19.56 -55.12 -23.98
N LYS A 18 -19.77 -56.23 -23.28
CA LYS A 18 -19.80 -56.26 -21.83
C LYS A 18 -18.43 -55.91 -21.22
N LEU A 19 -17.33 -56.30 -21.82
CA LEU A 19 -15.98 -55.97 -21.38
C LEU A 19 -15.67 -54.46 -21.59
N ILE A 20 -16.07 -53.91 -22.75
CA ILE A 20 -15.91 -52.48 -23.03
C ILE A 20 -16.78 -51.62 -22.10
N ILE A 21 -18.02 -51.98 -21.83
CA ILE A 21 -18.91 -51.30 -20.88
C ILE A 21 -18.34 -51.40 -19.47
N SER A 22 -17.76 -52.54 -19.07
CA SER A 22 -17.11 -52.71 -17.77
C SER A 22 -15.85 -51.84 -17.64
N ILE A 23 -15.01 -51.76 -18.69
CA ILE A 23 -13.80 -50.92 -18.69
C ILE A 23 -14.16 -49.44 -18.69
N VAL A 24 -15.15 -49.01 -19.47
CA VAL A 24 -15.66 -47.63 -19.47
C VAL A 24 -16.28 -47.25 -18.11
N GLY A 25 -17.02 -48.22 -17.51
CA GLY A 25 -17.58 -48.04 -16.17
C GLY A 25 -16.51 -47.94 -15.08
N ILE A 26 -15.43 -48.72 -15.16
CA ILE A 26 -14.29 -48.64 -14.21
C ILE A 26 -13.51 -47.34 -14.41
N VAL A 27 -13.27 -46.88 -15.62
CA VAL A 27 -12.58 -45.62 -15.90
C VAL A 27 -13.42 -44.42 -15.43
N LEU A 28 -14.73 -44.42 -15.68
CA LEU A 28 -15.64 -43.42 -15.17
C LEU A 28 -15.73 -43.43 -13.64
N THR A 29 -15.76 -44.62 -13.01
CA THR A 29 -15.78 -44.73 -11.55
C THR A 29 -14.45 -44.26 -10.91
N CYS A 30 -13.30 -44.59 -11.53
CA CYS A 30 -12.02 -44.08 -11.06
C CYS A 30 -11.89 -42.55 -11.20
N CYS A 31 -12.40 -41.93 -12.29
CA CYS A 31 -12.39 -40.48 -12.43
C CYS A 31 -13.32 -39.80 -11.41
N VAL A 32 -14.48 -40.39 -11.11
CA VAL A 32 -15.40 -39.84 -10.09
C VAL A 32 -14.86 -40.01 -8.67
N THR A 33 -14.17 -41.15 -8.40
CA THR A 33 -13.54 -41.35 -7.08
C THR A 33 -12.31 -40.46 -6.90
N ALA A 34 -11.52 -40.21 -7.93
CA ALA A 34 -10.40 -39.25 -7.86
C ALA A 34 -10.90 -37.83 -7.59
N GLN A 35 -11.99 -37.40 -8.24
CA GLN A 35 -12.58 -36.07 -8.02
C GLN A 35 -13.20 -35.92 -6.62
N GLN A 36 -13.72 -36.99 -6.05
CA GLN A 36 -14.17 -37.01 -4.64
C GLN A 36 -13.00 -36.95 -3.65
N ASP A 37 -11.89 -37.59 -3.95
CA ASP A 37 -10.73 -37.66 -3.07
C ASP A 37 -10.01 -36.32 -2.92
N ILE A 38 -9.82 -35.53 -3.98
CA ILE A 38 -9.18 -34.19 -3.88
C ILE A 38 -10.00 -33.18 -3.10
N ARG A 39 -11.32 -33.37 -3.00
CA ARG A 39 -12.26 -32.55 -2.23
C ARG A 39 -12.61 -33.15 -0.88
N LYS A 40 -11.97 -34.25 -0.48
CA LYS A 40 -12.26 -34.94 0.77
C LYS A 40 -11.81 -34.09 1.95
N PRO A 41 -12.72 -33.65 2.82
CA PRO A 41 -12.36 -32.90 4.02
C PRO A 41 -11.44 -33.73 4.92
N GLY A 42 -10.42 -33.09 5.50
CA GLY A 42 -9.55 -33.68 6.51
C GLY A 42 -8.25 -34.30 6.01
N LEU A 43 -7.99 -34.30 4.71
CA LEU A 43 -6.62 -34.59 4.21
C LEU A 43 -5.71 -33.36 4.44
N PRO A 44 -4.45 -33.57 4.84
CA PRO A 44 -3.47 -32.50 4.91
C PRO A 44 -3.37 -31.74 3.59
N LEU A 45 -3.23 -30.41 3.67
CA LEU A 45 -3.16 -29.52 2.50
C LEU A 45 -2.05 -29.95 1.52
N GLU A 46 -0.90 -30.36 2.05
CA GLU A 46 0.25 -30.87 1.29
C GLU A 46 -0.10 -32.10 0.45
N GLU A 47 -0.75 -33.07 1.06
CA GLU A 47 -1.16 -34.31 0.38
C GLU A 47 -2.18 -34.04 -0.72
N ARG A 48 -3.13 -33.13 -0.47
CA ARG A 48 -4.13 -32.72 -1.47
C ARG A 48 -3.49 -31.98 -2.65
N ALA A 49 -2.55 -31.07 -2.38
CA ALA A 49 -1.83 -30.36 -3.42
C ALA A 49 -1.03 -31.33 -4.30
N GLN A 50 -0.34 -32.30 -3.69
CA GLN A 50 0.43 -33.33 -4.41
C GLN A 50 -0.48 -34.22 -5.27
N MET A 51 -1.62 -34.64 -4.73
CA MET A 51 -2.60 -35.44 -5.47
C MET A 51 -3.11 -34.73 -6.73
N ILE A 52 -3.38 -33.42 -6.60
CA ILE A 52 -3.80 -32.60 -7.75
C ILE A 52 -2.67 -32.48 -8.75
N LEU A 53 -1.45 -32.18 -8.30
CA LEU A 53 -0.26 -32.03 -9.13
C LEU A 53 -0.01 -33.27 -9.99
N ASP A 54 -0.12 -34.46 -9.39
CA ASP A 54 0.10 -35.75 -10.06
C ASP A 54 -0.93 -36.04 -11.18
N MET A 55 -2.09 -35.40 -11.12
CA MET A 55 -3.14 -35.54 -12.14
C MET A 55 -3.05 -34.48 -13.25
N LEU A 56 -2.26 -33.41 -13.09
CA LEU A 56 -2.14 -32.34 -14.09
C LEU A 56 -1.23 -32.79 -15.26
N THR A 57 -1.65 -32.42 -16.47
CA THR A 57 -0.77 -32.48 -17.66
C THR A 57 0.24 -31.31 -17.61
N LEU A 58 1.30 -31.39 -18.43
CA LEU A 58 2.30 -30.32 -18.50
C LEU A 58 1.67 -28.97 -18.92
N ASP A 59 0.81 -28.98 -19.95
CA ASP A 59 0.14 -27.77 -20.43
C ASP A 59 -0.75 -27.15 -19.33
N GLU A 60 -1.45 -27.94 -18.51
CA GLU A 60 -2.23 -27.47 -17.37
C GLU A 60 -1.34 -26.91 -16.26
N LYS A 61 -0.18 -27.53 -15.98
CA LYS A 61 0.81 -27.02 -15.04
C LYS A 61 1.35 -25.66 -15.47
N LEU A 62 1.76 -25.53 -16.72
CA LEU A 62 2.25 -24.25 -17.27
C LEU A 62 1.17 -23.16 -17.22
N GLY A 63 -0.09 -23.50 -17.57
CA GLY A 63 -1.21 -22.57 -17.46
C GLY A 63 -1.49 -22.10 -16.03
N MET A 64 -1.11 -22.83 -14.99
CA MET A 64 -1.22 -22.39 -13.60
C MET A 64 -0.14 -21.40 -13.18
N MET A 65 0.93 -21.25 -13.94
CA MET A 65 2.04 -20.33 -13.64
C MET A 65 1.82 -18.91 -14.21
N GLU A 66 0.74 -18.67 -14.93
CA GLU A 66 0.29 -17.35 -15.38
C GLU A 66 -0.71 -16.73 -14.38
N HIS A 67 -0.81 -15.40 -14.30
CA HIS A 67 -1.77 -14.78 -13.37
C HIS A 67 -3.23 -15.12 -13.69
N ARG A 68 -3.58 -15.42 -14.95
CA ARG A 68 -4.89 -15.90 -15.38
C ARG A 68 -4.86 -17.41 -15.56
N ASN A 69 -5.00 -18.13 -14.44
CA ASN A 69 -5.07 -19.59 -14.50
C ASN A 69 -6.31 -20.07 -15.26
N PRO A 70 -6.18 -20.89 -16.32
CA PRO A 70 -7.33 -21.50 -16.96
C PRO A 70 -8.02 -22.53 -16.04
N ALA A 71 -9.30 -22.82 -16.32
CA ALA A 71 -9.98 -23.90 -15.65
C ALA A 71 -9.41 -25.27 -16.04
N VAL A 72 -9.32 -26.20 -15.08
CA VAL A 72 -9.06 -27.62 -15.36
C VAL A 72 -10.37 -28.38 -15.12
N GLU A 73 -11.28 -28.28 -16.12
CA GLU A 73 -12.66 -28.77 -16.00
C GLU A 73 -12.76 -30.24 -15.62
N ARG A 74 -11.89 -31.11 -16.19
CA ARG A 74 -11.87 -32.54 -15.88
C ARG A 74 -11.57 -32.85 -14.41
N LEU A 75 -10.95 -31.94 -13.68
CA LEU A 75 -10.67 -32.04 -12.24
C LEU A 75 -11.61 -31.15 -11.42
N GLY A 76 -12.48 -30.37 -12.05
CA GLY A 76 -13.38 -29.44 -11.40
C GLY A 76 -12.64 -28.28 -10.72
N ILE A 77 -11.46 -27.91 -11.20
CA ILE A 77 -10.70 -26.75 -10.73
C ILE A 77 -11.14 -25.55 -11.56
N PRO A 78 -11.74 -24.51 -10.95
CA PRO A 78 -12.19 -23.34 -11.68
C PRO A 78 -11.01 -22.49 -12.16
N ALA A 79 -11.24 -21.67 -13.21
CA ALA A 79 -10.32 -20.59 -13.57
C ALA A 79 -10.12 -19.63 -12.38
N TYR A 80 -9.00 -18.91 -12.40
CA TYR A 80 -8.68 -17.97 -11.33
C TYR A 80 -7.74 -16.89 -11.82
N SER A 81 -7.97 -15.62 -11.42
CA SER A 81 -6.99 -14.57 -11.61
C SER A 81 -6.32 -14.19 -10.30
N TRP A 82 -4.98 -14.17 -10.33
CA TRP A 82 -4.13 -13.78 -9.21
C TRP A 82 -4.01 -12.26 -9.09
N TRP A 83 -4.32 -11.51 -10.14
CA TRP A 83 -4.23 -10.06 -10.15
C TRP A 83 -5.44 -9.41 -9.51
N ASN A 84 -5.28 -9.00 -8.26
CA ASN A 84 -6.28 -8.22 -7.54
C ASN A 84 -5.55 -7.15 -6.71
N GLU A 85 -6.22 -6.03 -6.44
CA GLU A 85 -5.65 -4.90 -5.71
C GLU A 85 -6.53 -4.50 -4.54
N ALA A 86 -5.91 -4.15 -3.41
CA ALA A 86 -6.60 -3.70 -2.22
C ALA A 86 -5.75 -2.74 -1.37
N LEU A 87 -5.07 -1.77 -1.98
CA LEU A 87 -4.18 -0.84 -1.28
C LEU A 87 -4.89 -0.12 -0.13
N HIS A 88 -6.17 0.22 -0.30
CA HIS A 88 -6.97 0.91 0.71
C HIS A 88 -8.47 0.61 0.54
N GLY A 89 -8.81 -0.64 0.33
CA GLY A 89 -10.12 -1.19 0.00
C GLY A 89 -10.07 -1.98 -1.29
N VAL A 90 -11.05 -2.85 -1.53
CA VAL A 90 -11.07 -3.71 -2.73
C VAL A 90 -11.20 -2.85 -3.99
N ALA A 91 -10.20 -2.92 -4.86
CA ALA A 91 -10.11 -2.08 -6.04
C ALA A 91 -10.73 -2.72 -7.29
N ARG A 92 -11.20 -1.89 -8.21
CA ARG A 92 -11.61 -2.21 -9.59
C ARG A 92 -12.64 -3.36 -9.72
N ASN A 93 -13.35 -3.66 -8.64
CA ASN A 93 -14.44 -4.65 -8.61
C ASN A 93 -15.77 -4.00 -8.21
N GLY A 94 -16.19 -2.97 -8.96
CA GLY A 94 -17.43 -2.24 -8.71
C GLY A 94 -17.43 -1.48 -7.38
N PHE A 95 -18.60 -1.40 -6.74
CA PHE A 95 -18.76 -0.68 -5.48
C PHE A 95 -17.98 -1.35 -4.35
N ALA A 96 -17.18 -0.58 -3.61
CA ALA A 96 -16.42 -1.01 -2.44
C ALA A 96 -16.21 0.15 -1.47
N THR A 97 -15.89 -0.17 -0.22
CA THR A 97 -15.45 0.83 0.75
C THR A 97 -14.07 1.35 0.37
N VAL A 98 -13.93 2.67 0.29
CA VAL A 98 -12.67 3.34 -0.03
C VAL A 98 -12.14 4.04 1.22
N TYR A 99 -11.08 3.49 1.79
CA TYR A 99 -10.36 4.02 2.94
C TYR A 99 -9.34 5.09 2.48
N PRO A 100 -8.69 5.83 3.42
CA PRO A 100 -7.59 6.71 3.06
C PRO A 100 -6.45 5.97 2.37
N MET A 101 -5.73 6.67 1.47
CA MET A 101 -4.52 6.14 0.82
C MET A 101 -3.46 5.69 1.83
N PRO A 102 -2.55 4.77 1.49
CA PRO A 102 -1.53 4.25 2.41
C PRO A 102 -0.68 5.34 3.09
N THR A 103 -0.30 6.42 2.40
CA THR A 103 0.39 7.56 3.04
C THR A 103 -0.46 8.18 4.14
N ALA A 104 -1.76 8.34 3.91
CA ALA A 104 -2.69 8.83 4.94
C ALA A 104 -2.87 7.81 6.08
N LEU A 105 -2.94 6.50 5.76
CA LEU A 105 -2.95 5.45 6.78
C LEU A 105 -1.69 5.49 7.64
N ALA A 106 -0.52 5.72 7.04
CA ALA A 106 0.75 5.87 7.75
C ALA A 106 0.75 7.10 8.68
N ALA A 107 0.10 8.21 8.28
CA ALA A 107 -0.04 9.39 9.12
C ALA A 107 -0.82 9.14 10.43
N THR A 108 -1.56 8.04 10.52
CA THR A 108 -2.22 7.64 11.76
C THR A 108 -1.25 7.14 12.81
N PHE A 109 -0.11 6.58 12.45
CA PHE A 109 0.80 5.83 13.34
C PHE A 109 0.03 4.84 14.22
N ASP A 110 -0.97 4.16 13.65
CA ASP A 110 -1.89 3.23 14.34
C ASP A 110 -1.99 1.91 13.57
N ASP A 111 -0.97 1.09 13.72
CA ASP A 111 -0.89 -0.22 13.07
C ASP A 111 -2.01 -1.18 13.53
N LYS A 112 -2.50 -1.03 14.76
CA LYS A 112 -3.63 -1.83 15.27
C LYS A 112 -4.92 -1.52 14.49
N SER A 113 -5.26 -0.25 14.33
CA SER A 113 -6.43 0.17 13.53
C SER A 113 -6.27 -0.17 12.04
N VAL A 114 -5.05 -0.10 11.49
CA VAL A 114 -4.75 -0.52 10.12
C VAL A 114 -4.98 -2.02 9.95
N GLN A 115 -4.54 -2.86 10.90
CA GLN A 115 -4.79 -4.30 10.88
C GLN A 115 -6.29 -4.63 10.92
N GLU A 116 -7.05 -3.97 11.79
CA GLU A 116 -8.51 -4.12 11.86
C GLU A 116 -9.18 -3.73 10.55
N MET A 117 -8.78 -2.60 9.96
CA MET A 117 -9.27 -2.11 8.68
C MET A 117 -9.03 -3.14 7.56
N PHE A 118 -7.82 -3.69 7.44
CA PHE A 118 -7.53 -4.71 6.43
C PHE A 118 -8.24 -6.04 6.68
N GLY A 119 -8.57 -6.36 7.93
CA GLY A 119 -9.48 -7.45 8.25
C GLY A 119 -10.89 -7.25 7.67
N MET A 120 -11.40 -6.01 7.69
CA MET A 120 -12.68 -5.64 7.07
C MET A 120 -12.58 -5.63 5.53
N VAL A 121 -11.45 -5.18 4.98
CA VAL A 121 -11.16 -5.28 3.52
C VAL A 121 -11.20 -6.75 3.07
N ALA A 122 -10.61 -7.67 3.83
CA ALA A 122 -10.64 -9.09 3.53
C ALA A 122 -12.05 -9.68 3.61
N ASP A 123 -12.88 -9.23 4.55
CA ASP A 123 -14.28 -9.62 4.63
C ASP A 123 -15.08 -9.13 3.42
N GLU A 124 -14.88 -7.88 2.99
CA GLU A 124 -15.50 -7.33 1.78
C GLU A 124 -15.02 -8.07 0.53
N ALA A 125 -13.73 -8.40 0.45
CA ALA A 125 -13.17 -9.21 -0.63
C ALA A 125 -13.82 -10.59 -0.74
N ARG A 126 -14.07 -11.25 0.39
CA ARG A 126 -14.78 -12.54 0.42
C ARG A 126 -16.22 -12.44 -0.10
N MET A 127 -16.96 -11.40 0.30
CA MET A 127 -18.31 -11.15 -0.22
C MET A 127 -18.29 -11.00 -1.75
N LYS A 128 -17.36 -10.21 -2.28
CA LYS A 128 -17.20 -9.98 -3.72
C LYS A 128 -16.78 -11.24 -4.46
N TYR A 129 -15.82 -11.97 -3.94
CA TYR A 129 -15.39 -13.26 -4.48
C TYR A 129 -16.57 -14.23 -4.62
N PHE A 130 -17.39 -14.43 -3.59
CA PHE A 130 -18.55 -15.30 -3.67
C PHE A 130 -19.58 -14.83 -4.70
N ARG A 131 -19.78 -13.52 -4.82
CA ARG A 131 -20.65 -12.96 -5.83
C ARG A 131 -20.13 -13.26 -7.24
N SER A 132 -18.84 -13.04 -7.48
CA SER A 132 -18.18 -13.32 -8.76
C SER A 132 -18.22 -14.81 -9.11
N GLN A 133 -17.93 -15.70 -8.14
CA GLN A 133 -18.01 -17.15 -8.36
C GLN A 133 -19.43 -17.58 -8.75
N ARG A 134 -20.47 -17.09 -8.09
CA ARG A 134 -21.87 -17.39 -8.44
C ARG A 134 -22.27 -16.86 -9.82
N ALA A 135 -21.65 -15.79 -10.28
CA ALA A 135 -21.86 -15.23 -11.61
C ALA A 135 -20.99 -15.89 -12.70
N GLY A 136 -20.11 -16.84 -12.33
CA GLY A 136 -19.15 -17.46 -13.27
C GLY A 136 -18.06 -16.49 -13.73
N GLN A 137 -17.75 -15.46 -12.93
CA GLN A 137 -16.75 -14.44 -13.23
C GLN A 137 -15.43 -14.79 -12.51
N TYR A 138 -14.36 -15.01 -13.27
CA TYR A 138 -13.04 -15.38 -12.77
C TYR A 138 -11.93 -14.44 -13.27
N ASP A 139 -12.32 -13.27 -13.77
CA ASP A 139 -11.43 -12.28 -14.35
C ASP A 139 -10.58 -11.58 -13.29
N ASP A 140 -9.68 -10.69 -13.73
CA ASP A 140 -8.90 -9.83 -12.86
C ASP A 140 -9.79 -9.05 -11.90
N TYR A 141 -9.29 -8.82 -10.70
CA TYR A 141 -9.99 -8.16 -9.58
C TYR A 141 -11.17 -8.92 -8.96
N ALA A 142 -11.39 -10.19 -9.38
CA ALA A 142 -12.46 -11.03 -8.83
C ALA A 142 -11.97 -12.09 -7.82
N GLY A 143 -10.68 -12.08 -7.50
CA GLY A 143 -10.01 -13.08 -6.64
C GLY A 143 -9.80 -12.64 -5.19
N LEU A 144 -8.92 -13.38 -4.50
CA LEU A 144 -8.60 -13.23 -3.07
C LEU A 144 -7.09 -13.07 -2.82
N THR A 145 -6.30 -12.93 -3.86
CA THR A 145 -4.86 -12.69 -3.80
C THR A 145 -4.60 -11.24 -4.21
N PHE A 146 -4.07 -10.43 -3.30
CA PHE A 146 -3.95 -8.99 -3.50
C PHE A 146 -2.50 -8.56 -3.63
N PHE A 147 -2.16 -7.83 -4.69
CA PHE A 147 -0.85 -7.24 -4.90
C PHE A 147 -0.69 -6.01 -3.98
N THR A 148 -0.74 -6.26 -2.69
CA THR A 148 -0.83 -5.32 -1.57
C THR A 148 -0.19 -5.93 -0.33
N PRO A 149 0.58 -5.14 0.45
CA PRO A 149 0.86 -3.70 0.38
C PRO A 149 2.04 -3.32 -0.52
N ASN A 150 2.08 -2.05 -0.95
CA ASN A 150 3.29 -1.41 -1.49
C ASN A 150 4.14 -0.91 -0.31
N ILE A 151 5.30 -1.54 -0.09
CA ILE A 151 6.21 -1.22 1.02
C ILE A 151 7.55 -0.63 0.53
N ASN A 152 7.57 -0.08 -0.66
CA ASN A 152 8.70 0.71 -1.11
C ASN A 152 8.82 2.00 -0.30
N ILE A 153 10.03 2.52 -0.17
CA ILE A 153 10.29 3.73 0.62
C ILE A 153 10.04 4.98 -0.22
N PHE A 154 9.22 5.89 0.28
CA PHE A 154 8.94 7.19 -0.33
C PHE A 154 10.15 8.12 -0.17
N ARG A 155 11.29 7.77 -0.82
CA ARG A 155 12.57 8.46 -0.67
C ARG A 155 12.63 9.85 -1.27
N ASP A 156 11.78 10.14 -2.24
CA ASP A 156 11.79 11.40 -3.00
C ASP A 156 10.38 11.96 -3.12
N PRO A 157 10.14 13.21 -2.71
CA PRO A 157 8.80 13.82 -2.72
C PRO A 157 8.22 14.00 -4.12
N ARG A 158 9.00 13.82 -5.18
CA ARG A 158 8.55 13.91 -6.58
C ARG A 158 7.89 12.64 -7.08
N TRP A 159 8.11 11.49 -6.43
CA TRP A 159 7.59 10.21 -6.89
C TRP A 159 6.05 10.14 -6.77
N GLY A 160 5.35 10.03 -7.93
CA GLY A 160 3.89 10.06 -7.98
C GLY A 160 3.21 8.85 -7.35
N ARG A 161 3.85 7.65 -7.35
CA ARG A 161 3.35 6.46 -6.64
C ARG A 161 3.67 6.47 -5.15
N GLY A 162 4.34 7.51 -4.64
CA GLY A 162 4.60 7.65 -3.21
C GLY A 162 3.34 7.54 -2.36
N MET A 163 2.18 8.00 -2.85
CA MET A 163 0.89 7.87 -2.18
C MET A 163 0.48 6.43 -1.87
N GLU A 164 0.99 5.45 -2.63
CA GLU A 164 0.71 4.03 -2.43
C GLU A 164 1.48 3.42 -1.26
N THR A 165 2.44 4.15 -0.68
CA THR A 165 3.38 3.66 0.33
C THR A 165 3.08 4.18 1.72
N TYR A 166 3.68 3.57 2.73
CA TYR A 166 3.58 4.02 4.12
C TYR A 166 4.63 5.08 4.50
N GLY A 167 5.12 5.84 3.51
CA GLY A 167 6.02 6.97 3.72
C GLY A 167 7.51 6.66 3.61
N GLU A 168 8.32 7.50 4.22
CA GLU A 168 9.77 7.51 4.01
C GLU A 168 10.57 6.68 5.02
N ASP A 169 9.93 6.25 6.12
CA ASP A 169 10.61 5.55 7.20
C ASP A 169 10.46 4.02 7.08
N PRO A 170 11.58 3.27 7.10
CA PRO A 170 11.55 1.81 6.99
C PRO A 170 10.83 1.10 8.14
N TYR A 171 10.90 1.62 9.38
CA TYR A 171 10.26 1.00 10.54
C TYR A 171 8.74 1.23 10.54
N LEU A 172 8.29 2.47 10.26
CA LEU A 172 6.88 2.77 10.10
C LEU A 172 6.29 1.93 8.96
N THR A 173 6.98 1.85 7.81
CA THR A 173 6.58 1.03 6.67
C THR A 173 6.49 -0.46 7.05
N ALA A 174 7.47 -0.98 7.81
CA ALA A 174 7.47 -2.35 8.29
C ALA A 174 6.26 -2.65 9.19
N ARG A 175 5.96 -1.78 10.15
CA ARG A 175 4.84 -1.94 11.08
C ARG A 175 3.49 -1.87 10.38
N MET A 176 3.29 -0.87 9.51
CA MET A 176 2.05 -0.70 8.73
C MET A 176 1.86 -1.83 7.71
N GLY A 177 2.94 -2.25 7.03
CA GLY A 177 2.91 -3.38 6.10
C GLY A 177 2.58 -4.70 6.81
N THR A 178 3.15 -4.93 8.00
CA THR A 178 2.83 -6.09 8.86
C THR A 178 1.35 -6.09 9.25
N ALA A 179 0.82 -4.93 9.64
CA ALA A 179 -0.60 -4.77 9.97
C ALA A 179 -1.51 -5.08 8.77
N CYS A 180 -1.14 -4.62 7.57
CA CYS A 180 -1.86 -4.93 6.33
C CYS A 180 -1.87 -6.44 6.05
N VAL A 181 -0.70 -7.10 6.08
CA VAL A 181 -0.59 -8.55 5.84
C VAL A 181 -1.43 -9.33 6.84
N ASN A 182 -1.27 -9.06 8.13
CA ASN A 182 -2.00 -9.75 9.19
C ASN A 182 -3.51 -9.50 9.13
N GLY A 183 -3.92 -8.31 8.70
CA GLY A 183 -5.34 -7.97 8.49
C GLY A 183 -5.94 -8.78 7.33
N LEU A 184 -5.31 -8.76 6.16
CA LEU A 184 -5.76 -9.50 4.97
C LEU A 184 -5.74 -11.01 5.20
N GLN A 185 -4.69 -11.53 5.83
CA GLN A 185 -4.44 -12.96 6.03
C GLN A 185 -5.04 -13.52 7.34
N GLN A 186 -6.02 -12.83 7.94
CA GLN A 186 -6.77 -13.43 9.04
C GLN A 186 -7.33 -14.79 8.65
N GLN A 187 -7.30 -15.74 9.58
CA GLN A 187 -7.80 -17.09 9.35
C GLN A 187 -9.18 -17.32 9.98
N VAL A 188 -10.03 -18.04 9.27
CA VAL A 188 -11.30 -18.57 9.74
C VAL A 188 -11.37 -20.05 9.39
N ASN A 189 -11.63 -20.91 10.36
CA ASN A 189 -11.67 -22.36 10.19
C ASN A 189 -10.39 -22.96 9.55
N GLY A 190 -9.23 -22.33 9.78
CA GLY A 190 -7.95 -22.78 9.23
C GLY A 190 -7.65 -22.30 7.80
N TYR A 191 -8.51 -21.47 7.20
CA TYR A 191 -8.30 -20.88 5.88
C TYR A 191 -8.07 -19.38 5.98
N TYR A 192 -7.16 -18.84 5.17
CA TYR A 192 -6.94 -17.41 5.06
C TYR A 192 -8.14 -16.71 4.42
N LYS A 193 -8.53 -15.53 4.92
CA LYS A 193 -9.57 -14.71 4.28
C LYS A 193 -9.13 -14.22 2.90
N ALA A 194 -7.90 -13.73 2.79
CA ALA A 194 -7.25 -13.29 1.57
C ALA A 194 -5.76 -13.55 1.67
N MET A 195 -5.01 -13.35 0.59
CA MET A 195 -3.55 -13.48 0.56
C MET A 195 -2.93 -12.16 0.15
N ALA A 196 -1.96 -11.69 0.93
CA ALA A 196 -1.21 -10.47 0.68
C ALA A 196 0.01 -10.73 -0.19
N CYS A 197 0.41 -9.70 -0.95
CA CYS A 197 1.63 -9.68 -1.75
C CYS A 197 2.40 -8.40 -1.48
N ILE A 198 3.51 -8.46 -0.77
CA ILE A 198 4.36 -7.28 -0.57
C ILE A 198 5.11 -6.93 -1.85
N LYS A 199 5.11 -5.64 -2.20
CA LYS A 199 5.68 -5.14 -3.46
C LYS A 199 6.40 -3.80 -3.27
N HIS A 200 7.28 -3.43 -4.18
CA HIS A 200 7.91 -4.18 -5.27
C HIS A 200 9.34 -4.51 -4.85
N PHE A 201 9.72 -5.76 -4.83
CA PHE A 201 11.01 -6.23 -4.32
C PHE A 201 12.07 -6.23 -5.44
N ALA A 202 13.06 -5.31 -5.45
CA ALA A 202 13.28 -4.28 -4.45
C ALA A 202 13.76 -2.97 -5.11
N VAL A 203 13.83 -1.90 -4.27
CA VAL A 203 14.43 -0.61 -4.69
C VAL A 203 13.65 0.04 -5.85
N HIS A 204 12.31 -0.01 -5.79
CA HIS A 204 11.41 0.61 -6.76
C HIS A 204 10.77 1.86 -6.15
N SER A 205 11.25 3.07 -6.50
CA SER A 205 10.79 4.34 -5.94
C SER A 205 10.96 5.50 -6.93
N GLY A 206 10.56 5.29 -8.19
CA GLY A 206 10.68 6.23 -9.32
C GLY A 206 12.08 6.31 -9.95
N PRO A 207 12.28 6.99 -11.06
CA PRO A 207 11.28 7.75 -11.83
C PRO A 207 10.25 6.84 -12.52
N GLU A 208 8.98 7.24 -12.50
CA GLU A 208 7.89 6.42 -13.03
C GLU A 208 7.92 6.33 -14.56
N ALA A 209 8.28 7.42 -15.22
CA ALA A 209 8.40 7.46 -16.68
C ALA A 209 9.46 6.49 -17.24
N ASP A 210 10.48 6.13 -16.44
CA ASP A 210 11.60 5.28 -16.86
C ASP A 210 11.50 3.85 -16.31
N ARG A 211 10.43 3.48 -15.63
CA ARG A 211 10.33 2.24 -14.84
C ARG A 211 10.68 0.96 -15.59
N HIS A 212 10.42 0.91 -16.90
CA HIS A 212 10.70 -0.24 -17.77
C HIS A 212 12.17 -0.42 -18.18
N SER A 213 13.01 0.60 -17.97
CA SER A 213 14.42 0.57 -18.32
C SER A 213 15.37 1.00 -17.20
N PHE A 214 14.80 1.52 -16.11
CA PHE A 214 15.54 2.12 -15.02
C PHE A 214 16.46 1.11 -14.31
N ASP A 215 17.67 1.53 -13.98
CA ASP A 215 18.60 0.79 -13.15
C ASP A 215 18.82 1.52 -11.82
N ALA A 216 18.29 0.99 -10.75
CA ALA A 216 18.51 1.50 -9.40
C ALA A 216 19.94 1.15 -8.94
N VAL A 217 20.88 2.05 -9.21
CA VAL A 217 22.25 1.91 -8.71
C VAL A 217 22.32 2.39 -7.26
N VAL A 218 22.64 1.48 -6.36
CA VAL A 218 22.57 1.72 -4.91
C VAL A 218 23.73 1.06 -4.18
N SER A 219 24.30 1.77 -3.21
CA SER A 219 25.33 1.19 -2.34
C SER A 219 24.75 0.09 -1.44
N GLY A 220 25.62 -0.81 -0.98
CA GLY A 220 25.22 -1.81 0.01
C GLY A 220 24.64 -1.17 1.27
N ARG A 221 25.18 -0.03 1.72
CA ARG A 221 24.66 0.71 2.89
C ARG A 221 23.24 1.15 2.68
N ALA A 222 22.94 1.87 1.62
CA ALA A 222 21.58 2.35 1.32
C ALA A 222 20.62 1.17 1.13
N LEU A 223 21.04 0.12 0.41
CA LEU A 223 20.26 -1.10 0.22
C LEU A 223 19.83 -1.73 1.55
N TRP A 224 20.81 -2.00 2.44
CA TRP A 224 20.57 -2.73 3.69
C TRP A 224 20.01 -1.88 4.83
N THR A 225 20.19 -0.55 4.82
CA THR A 225 19.71 0.32 5.91
C THR A 225 18.42 1.07 5.57
N THR A 226 18.00 1.07 4.31
CA THR A 226 16.81 1.81 3.87
C THR A 226 15.84 0.97 3.06
N TYR A 227 16.28 0.33 1.97
CA TYR A 227 15.35 -0.30 1.03
C TYR A 227 14.90 -1.70 1.40
N LEU A 228 15.74 -2.50 2.05
CA LEU A 228 15.42 -3.88 2.43
C LEU A 228 14.79 -4.07 3.82
N PRO A 229 14.97 -3.18 4.83
CA PRO A 229 14.53 -3.47 6.20
C PRO A 229 13.03 -3.75 6.34
N ALA A 230 12.15 -3.00 5.63
CA ALA A 230 10.71 -3.22 5.70
C ALA A 230 10.32 -4.61 5.16
N PHE A 231 10.89 -5.03 4.03
CA PHE A 231 10.69 -6.38 3.48
C PHE A 231 11.16 -7.47 4.44
N LYS A 232 12.39 -7.31 4.96
CA LYS A 232 12.95 -8.24 5.95
C LYS A 232 12.04 -8.39 7.16
N TYR A 233 11.59 -7.26 7.71
CA TYR A 233 10.75 -7.26 8.90
C TYR A 233 9.45 -8.03 8.66
N ILE A 234 8.73 -7.73 7.57
CA ILE A 234 7.45 -8.37 7.27
C ILE A 234 7.64 -9.87 7.03
N VAL A 235 8.65 -10.27 6.25
CA VAL A 235 8.95 -11.71 6.01
C VAL A 235 9.27 -12.45 7.31
N LYS A 236 9.94 -11.80 8.28
CA LYS A 236 10.30 -12.43 9.55
C LYS A 236 9.17 -12.45 10.59
N HIS A 237 8.17 -11.57 10.47
CA HIS A 237 7.13 -11.41 11.49
C HIS A 237 5.73 -11.78 11.00
N THR A 238 5.59 -12.24 9.76
CA THR A 238 4.32 -12.67 9.19
C THR A 238 4.49 -13.91 8.30
N ASP A 239 3.36 -14.55 8.00
CA ASP A 239 3.28 -15.63 6.99
C ASP A 239 2.87 -15.04 5.63
N VAL A 240 3.50 -13.93 5.20
CA VAL A 240 3.13 -13.28 3.94
C VAL A 240 3.14 -14.25 2.77
N GLY A 241 2.00 -14.34 2.07
CA GLY A 241 1.79 -15.37 1.05
C GLY A 241 2.53 -15.14 -0.26
N MET A 242 2.74 -13.87 -0.65
CA MET A 242 3.37 -13.53 -1.92
C MET A 242 4.36 -12.37 -1.79
N VAL A 243 5.38 -12.37 -2.62
CA VAL A 243 6.32 -11.27 -2.85
C VAL A 243 6.42 -10.99 -4.35
N MET A 244 6.25 -9.74 -4.75
CA MET A 244 6.35 -9.31 -6.15
C MET A 244 7.68 -8.64 -6.40
N CYS A 245 8.43 -9.09 -7.42
CA CYS A 245 9.65 -8.41 -7.88
C CYS A 245 9.31 -7.17 -8.70
N GLY A 246 10.16 -6.13 -8.58
CA GLY A 246 9.93 -4.84 -9.23
C GLY A 246 10.28 -4.83 -10.72
N TYR A 247 9.81 -3.78 -11.42
CA TYR A 247 10.14 -3.54 -12.84
C TYR A 247 11.63 -3.25 -13.06
N ASN A 248 12.23 -2.48 -12.17
CA ASN A 248 13.57 -1.94 -12.34
C ASN A 248 14.68 -3.00 -12.29
N ARG A 249 15.85 -2.63 -12.81
CA ARG A 249 17.10 -3.31 -12.46
C ARG A 249 17.58 -2.84 -11.09
N LEU A 250 18.31 -3.70 -10.41
CA LEU A 250 19.08 -3.39 -9.23
C LEU A 250 20.55 -3.66 -9.52
N ASN A 251 21.37 -2.61 -9.57
CA ASN A 251 22.80 -2.70 -9.87
C ASN A 251 23.08 -3.51 -11.14
N GLY A 252 22.33 -3.24 -12.20
CA GLY A 252 22.48 -3.84 -13.54
C GLY A 252 21.64 -5.09 -13.81
N VAL A 253 21.03 -5.73 -12.79
CA VAL A 253 20.26 -6.99 -12.94
C VAL A 253 18.78 -6.73 -12.74
N PRO A 254 17.88 -7.10 -13.69
CA PRO A 254 16.44 -6.97 -13.50
C PRO A 254 15.96 -7.72 -12.26
N CYS A 255 15.12 -7.11 -11.44
CA CYS A 255 14.68 -7.69 -10.16
C CYS A 255 14.05 -9.08 -10.32
N CYS A 256 13.28 -9.32 -11.39
CA CYS A 256 12.60 -10.60 -11.62
C CYS A 256 13.53 -11.72 -12.07
N THR A 257 14.77 -11.43 -12.44
CA THR A 257 15.79 -12.44 -12.80
C THR A 257 17.04 -12.34 -11.90
N ASN A 258 16.96 -11.59 -10.81
CA ASN A 258 18.08 -11.37 -9.89
C ASN A 258 18.15 -12.48 -8.84
N GLU A 259 18.96 -13.51 -9.12
CA GLU A 259 19.15 -14.65 -8.24
C GLU A 259 19.68 -14.24 -6.86
N HIS A 260 20.63 -13.29 -6.80
CA HIS A 260 21.14 -12.79 -5.52
C HIS A 260 20.04 -12.17 -4.66
N LEU A 261 19.15 -11.40 -5.26
CA LEU A 261 18.04 -10.76 -4.56
C LEU A 261 16.99 -11.79 -4.10
N LEU A 262 16.56 -12.65 -5.02
CA LEU A 262 15.43 -13.56 -4.79
C LEU A 262 15.82 -14.82 -4.04
N VAL A 263 16.97 -15.43 -4.39
CA VAL A 263 17.43 -16.69 -3.79
C VAL A 263 18.30 -16.44 -2.56
N ASP A 264 19.40 -15.67 -2.70
CA ASP A 264 20.35 -15.56 -1.59
C ASP A 264 19.77 -14.76 -0.43
N ILE A 265 19.12 -13.61 -0.72
CA ILE A 265 18.60 -12.72 0.32
C ILE A 265 17.21 -13.18 0.78
N LEU A 266 16.22 -13.21 -0.12
CA LEU A 266 14.83 -13.42 0.27
C LEU A 266 14.58 -14.86 0.72
N GLN A 267 14.99 -15.85 -0.09
CA GLN A 267 14.74 -17.26 0.22
C GLN A 267 15.72 -17.78 1.30
N ASN A 268 17.04 -17.70 1.05
CA ASN A 268 18.01 -18.36 1.90
C ASN A 268 18.28 -17.58 3.21
N LEU A 269 18.57 -16.29 3.13
CA LEU A 269 18.93 -15.50 4.32
C LEU A 269 17.71 -15.18 5.19
N TRP A 270 16.56 -14.86 4.56
CA TRP A 270 15.35 -14.53 5.31
C TRP A 270 14.40 -15.71 5.50
N GLY A 271 14.60 -16.82 4.77
CA GLY A 271 13.80 -18.04 4.91
C GLY A 271 12.40 -17.94 4.31
N TYR A 272 12.20 -17.07 3.32
CA TYR A 272 10.90 -16.91 2.67
C TYR A 272 10.54 -18.14 1.83
N ASN A 273 9.34 -18.68 2.03
CA ASN A 273 8.86 -19.90 1.36
C ASN A 273 7.50 -19.70 0.67
N GLY A 274 6.97 -18.47 0.60
CA GLY A 274 5.74 -18.16 -0.12
C GLY A 274 5.93 -18.12 -1.64
N LEU A 275 4.95 -17.54 -2.34
CA LEU A 275 4.98 -17.40 -3.79
C LEU A 275 5.79 -16.16 -4.20
N PHE A 276 6.55 -16.33 -5.28
CA PHE A 276 7.22 -15.25 -5.98
C PHE A 276 6.44 -14.93 -7.26
N VAL A 277 6.04 -13.68 -7.44
CA VAL A 277 5.31 -13.22 -8.62
C VAL A 277 6.07 -12.07 -9.29
N THR A 278 6.03 -12.02 -10.63
CA THR A 278 6.57 -10.87 -11.37
C THR A 278 5.61 -9.70 -11.26
N ASP A 279 6.13 -8.47 -11.32
CA ASP A 279 5.28 -7.35 -11.67
C ASP A 279 4.72 -7.53 -13.09
N CYS A 280 3.60 -6.87 -13.39
CA CYS A 280 2.85 -7.15 -14.62
C CYS A 280 3.64 -6.74 -15.86
N TRP A 281 3.92 -7.73 -16.72
CA TRP A 281 4.79 -7.61 -17.91
C TRP A 281 6.26 -7.27 -17.63
N ALA A 282 6.71 -7.22 -16.39
CA ALA A 282 8.11 -6.90 -16.06
C ALA A 282 9.12 -7.89 -16.66
N LEU A 283 8.71 -9.13 -16.90
CA LEU A 283 9.58 -10.11 -17.57
C LEU A 283 9.82 -9.76 -19.04
N ASN A 284 8.87 -9.09 -19.71
CA ASN A 284 9.00 -8.64 -21.08
C ASN A 284 10.12 -7.59 -21.21
N ASP A 285 10.31 -6.73 -20.22
CA ASP A 285 11.37 -5.73 -20.20
C ASP A 285 12.77 -6.34 -20.31
N CYS A 286 12.93 -7.60 -19.89
CA CYS A 286 14.21 -8.29 -19.93
C CYS A 286 14.68 -8.65 -21.35
N TRP A 287 13.76 -8.81 -22.31
CA TRP A 287 14.10 -9.31 -23.66
C TRP A 287 13.47 -8.53 -24.81
N GLU A 288 12.33 -7.87 -24.60
CA GLU A 288 11.71 -7.05 -25.66
C GLU A 288 12.62 -5.89 -26.08
N ARG A 289 12.56 -5.59 -27.38
CA ARG A 289 13.24 -4.44 -27.98
C ARG A 289 12.19 -3.52 -28.54
N ASP A 290 12.02 -2.40 -27.88
CA ASP A 290 11.06 -1.38 -28.26
C ASP A 290 11.81 -0.07 -28.58
N THR A 291 11.47 0.58 -29.70
CA THR A 291 12.06 1.86 -30.09
C THR A 291 11.38 3.07 -29.47
N VAL A 292 10.22 2.87 -28.86
CA VAL A 292 9.39 3.93 -28.26
C VAL A 292 9.51 3.91 -26.73
N ILE A 293 9.42 2.72 -26.13
CA ILE A 293 9.56 2.52 -24.68
C ILE A 293 10.85 1.74 -24.44
N PRO A 294 11.91 2.40 -23.94
CA PRO A 294 13.16 1.72 -23.61
C PRO A 294 12.93 0.54 -22.66
N ARG A 295 13.64 -0.56 -22.90
CA ARG A 295 13.56 -1.80 -22.11
C ARG A 295 14.94 -2.16 -21.55
N HIS A 296 14.99 -3.18 -20.70
CA HIS A 296 16.28 -3.63 -20.11
C HIS A 296 17.17 -4.33 -21.14
N GLU A 297 16.60 -5.11 -22.03
CA GLU A 297 17.29 -5.86 -23.11
C GLU A 297 18.45 -6.75 -22.61
N THR A 298 18.32 -7.30 -21.40
CA THR A 298 19.38 -8.08 -20.75
C THR A 298 19.43 -9.55 -21.23
N HIS A 299 18.36 -10.03 -21.87
CA HIS A 299 18.27 -11.39 -22.38
C HIS A 299 18.05 -11.41 -23.90
N ALA A 300 18.61 -12.41 -24.55
CA ALA A 300 18.58 -12.51 -26.03
C ALA A 300 17.19 -12.91 -26.56
N THR A 301 16.42 -13.70 -25.80
CA THR A 301 15.11 -14.23 -26.20
C THR A 301 14.16 -14.27 -25.01
N ALA A 302 12.86 -14.34 -25.29
CA ALA A 302 11.83 -14.56 -24.30
C ALA A 302 12.05 -15.84 -23.49
N ALA A 303 12.41 -16.95 -24.16
CA ALA A 303 12.70 -18.22 -23.50
C ALA A 303 13.90 -18.13 -22.55
N ALA A 304 14.93 -17.35 -22.89
CA ALA A 304 16.06 -17.12 -22.00
C ALA A 304 15.67 -16.30 -20.76
N ALA A 305 14.82 -15.28 -20.91
CA ALA A 305 14.28 -14.50 -19.79
C ALA A 305 13.38 -15.37 -18.90
N ALA A 306 12.49 -16.16 -19.49
CA ALA A 306 11.66 -17.12 -18.76
C ALA A 306 12.51 -18.15 -17.99
N ALA A 307 13.59 -18.68 -18.62
CA ALA A 307 14.50 -19.60 -17.95
C ALA A 307 15.23 -18.96 -16.77
N ALA A 308 15.63 -17.71 -16.87
CA ALA A 308 16.27 -17.00 -15.76
C ALA A 308 15.32 -16.77 -14.57
N ALA A 309 14.04 -16.47 -14.81
CA ALA A 309 13.05 -16.28 -13.77
C ALA A 309 12.54 -17.62 -13.18
N PHE A 310 11.93 -18.46 -14.01
CA PHE A 310 11.29 -19.72 -13.59
C PHE A 310 12.27 -20.89 -13.42
N GLY A 311 13.46 -20.80 -13.98
CA GLY A 311 14.58 -21.70 -13.66
C GLY A 311 15.18 -21.40 -12.28
N SER A 312 14.68 -20.39 -11.57
CA SER A 312 15.06 -20.02 -10.21
C SER A 312 13.87 -20.19 -9.25
N VAL A 313 13.29 -19.11 -8.75
CA VAL A 313 12.27 -19.16 -7.68
C VAL A 313 10.94 -18.52 -8.05
N VAL A 314 10.83 -17.86 -9.20
CA VAL A 314 9.58 -17.21 -9.63
C VAL A 314 8.52 -18.28 -9.90
N ASP A 315 7.36 -18.17 -9.24
CA ASP A 315 6.28 -19.14 -9.32
C ASP A 315 5.17 -18.72 -10.29
N LEU A 316 4.91 -17.39 -10.37
CA LEU A 316 3.81 -16.81 -11.13
C LEU A 316 4.30 -15.63 -11.97
N GLU A 317 3.79 -15.53 -13.19
CA GLU A 317 3.94 -14.33 -14.01
C GLU A 317 2.64 -13.53 -14.07
N CYS A 318 2.72 -12.22 -13.79
CA CYS A 318 1.70 -11.28 -14.16
C CYS A 318 2.00 -10.75 -15.56
N GLY A 319 1.41 -11.37 -16.60
CA GLY A 319 1.71 -10.98 -17.97
C GLY A 319 1.18 -11.97 -19.01
N SER A 320 1.96 -12.15 -20.06
CA SER A 320 1.64 -13.00 -21.22
C SER A 320 2.79 -13.92 -21.61
N GLY A 321 3.62 -14.33 -20.66
CA GLY A 321 4.86 -15.08 -20.88
C GLY A 321 4.70 -16.60 -21.04
N LEU A 322 3.48 -17.15 -20.96
CA LEU A 322 3.24 -18.58 -21.11
C LEU A 322 3.88 -19.20 -22.37
N PRO A 323 3.84 -18.57 -23.57
CA PRO A 323 4.54 -19.08 -24.73
C PRO A 323 6.05 -19.18 -24.55
N ALA A 324 6.66 -18.18 -23.90
CA ALA A 324 8.09 -18.16 -23.62
C ALA A 324 8.49 -19.23 -22.59
N LEU A 325 7.67 -19.43 -21.57
CA LEU A 325 7.85 -20.47 -20.58
C LEU A 325 7.76 -21.87 -21.21
N LYS A 326 6.77 -22.08 -22.09
CA LYS A 326 6.60 -23.34 -22.83
C LYS A 326 7.82 -23.62 -23.71
N GLU A 327 8.29 -22.62 -24.45
CA GLU A 327 9.48 -22.70 -25.29
C GLU A 327 10.73 -23.05 -24.46
N ALA A 328 10.91 -22.41 -23.28
CA ALA A 328 12.03 -22.68 -22.39
C ALA A 328 12.03 -24.15 -21.89
N VAL A 329 10.87 -24.71 -21.58
CA VAL A 329 10.72 -26.09 -21.16
C VAL A 329 11.00 -27.04 -22.35
N GLU A 330 10.47 -26.76 -23.55
CA GLU A 330 10.71 -27.55 -24.77
C GLU A 330 12.19 -27.55 -25.17
N GLN A 331 12.90 -26.44 -24.96
CA GLN A 331 14.35 -26.35 -25.18
C GLN A 331 15.19 -27.01 -24.07
N GLY A 332 14.56 -27.51 -22.99
CA GLY A 332 15.25 -28.12 -21.86
C GLY A 332 15.99 -27.12 -20.97
N LEU A 333 15.66 -25.84 -21.05
CA LEU A 333 16.25 -24.76 -20.21
C LEU A 333 15.67 -24.81 -18.79
N ILE A 334 14.44 -25.29 -18.60
CA ILE A 334 13.79 -25.49 -17.31
C ILE A 334 13.41 -26.97 -17.15
N PRO A 335 13.86 -27.66 -16.11
CA PRO A 335 13.48 -29.06 -15.87
C PRO A 335 12.02 -29.13 -15.38
N ILE A 336 11.28 -30.18 -15.80
CA ILE A 336 9.88 -30.41 -15.43
C ILE A 336 9.71 -30.49 -13.90
N SER A 337 10.68 -31.01 -13.17
CA SER A 337 10.64 -31.09 -11.71
C SER A 337 10.58 -29.71 -11.05
N MET A 338 11.09 -28.67 -11.70
CA MET A 338 11.00 -27.29 -11.22
C MET A 338 9.60 -26.72 -11.46
N ILE A 339 9.00 -27.00 -12.63
CA ILE A 339 7.60 -26.68 -12.90
C ILE A 339 6.69 -27.32 -11.85
N ASP A 340 6.94 -28.59 -11.51
CA ASP A 340 6.18 -29.31 -10.47
C ASP A 340 6.30 -28.64 -9.12
N ALA A 341 7.48 -28.17 -8.73
CA ALA A 341 7.71 -27.47 -7.48
C ALA A 341 6.95 -26.13 -7.41
N HIS A 342 6.96 -25.33 -8.50
CA HIS A 342 6.20 -24.07 -8.57
C HIS A 342 4.70 -24.30 -8.50
N VAL A 343 4.19 -25.25 -9.29
CA VAL A 343 2.74 -25.56 -9.32
C VAL A 343 2.27 -26.11 -7.97
N LEU A 344 3.11 -26.87 -7.26
CA LEU A 344 2.79 -27.34 -5.91
C LEU A 344 2.55 -26.19 -4.94
N LYS A 345 3.39 -25.15 -4.98
CA LYS A 345 3.20 -23.92 -4.15
C LYS A 345 1.90 -23.21 -4.54
N ILE A 346 1.63 -23.04 -5.84
CA ILE A 346 0.41 -22.41 -6.36
C ILE A 346 -0.84 -23.16 -5.88
N LEU A 347 -0.84 -24.49 -5.95
CA LEU A 347 -1.95 -25.31 -5.46
C LEU A 347 -2.15 -25.18 -3.96
N LYS A 348 -1.06 -25.18 -3.17
CA LYS A 348 -1.12 -24.96 -1.73
C LYS A 348 -1.74 -23.62 -1.38
N ALA A 349 -1.36 -22.55 -2.08
CA ALA A 349 -1.92 -21.23 -1.88
C ALA A 349 -3.43 -21.20 -2.17
N ARG A 350 -3.89 -21.80 -3.28
CA ARG A 350 -5.33 -21.90 -3.59
C ARG A 350 -6.11 -22.73 -2.56
N LEU A 351 -5.52 -23.82 -2.09
CA LEU A 351 -6.13 -24.65 -1.03
C LEU A 351 -6.18 -23.93 0.31
N SER A 352 -5.13 -23.18 0.68
CA SER A 352 -5.11 -22.40 1.93
C SER A 352 -6.15 -21.27 1.98
N LEU A 353 -6.63 -20.84 0.80
CA LEU A 353 -7.74 -19.89 0.65
C LEU A 353 -9.12 -20.58 0.64
N GLY A 354 -9.18 -21.91 0.76
CA GLY A 354 -10.43 -22.68 0.73
C GLY A 354 -11.15 -22.68 -0.63
N MET A 355 -10.45 -22.38 -1.73
CA MET A 355 -11.07 -22.22 -3.05
C MET A 355 -11.60 -23.53 -3.63
N LEU A 356 -11.02 -24.67 -3.24
CA LEU A 356 -11.38 -26.00 -3.73
C LEU A 356 -12.20 -26.79 -2.70
N GLU A 357 -12.72 -26.15 -1.67
CA GLU A 357 -13.58 -26.80 -0.70
C GLU A 357 -15.00 -27.01 -1.25
N PRO A 358 -15.65 -28.16 -0.94
CA PRO A 358 -17.02 -28.44 -1.38
C PRO A 358 -18.03 -27.46 -0.75
N GLU A 359 -17.77 -27.02 0.47
CA GLU A 359 -18.52 -25.98 1.16
C GLU A 359 -17.59 -24.82 1.49
N GLN A 360 -18.06 -23.60 1.22
CA GLN A 360 -17.24 -22.44 1.47
C GLN A 360 -17.03 -22.23 2.97
N PRO A 361 -15.77 -22.04 3.43
CA PRO A 361 -15.47 -21.91 4.86
C PRO A 361 -15.96 -20.60 5.48
N PHE A 362 -16.43 -19.65 4.67
CA PHE A 362 -16.82 -18.30 5.07
C PHE A 362 -18.33 -18.09 4.82
N ASN A 363 -19.17 -18.28 5.82
CA ASN A 363 -20.63 -18.20 5.70
C ASN A 363 -21.24 -16.94 6.31
N THR A 364 -20.45 -16.06 6.91
CA THR A 364 -20.96 -14.86 7.58
C THR A 364 -20.97 -13.69 6.60
N ILE A 365 -22.10 -13.01 6.48
CA ILE A 365 -22.20 -11.71 5.81
C ILE A 365 -21.80 -10.65 6.85
N PRO A 366 -20.69 -9.92 6.64
CA PRO A 366 -20.27 -8.90 7.57
C PRO A 366 -21.24 -7.70 7.59
N ASP A 367 -21.27 -6.99 8.71
CA ASP A 367 -21.99 -5.72 8.83
C ASP A 367 -21.21 -4.60 8.12
N THR A 368 -21.65 -4.23 6.93
CA THR A 368 -20.99 -3.21 6.10
C THR A 368 -21.04 -1.80 6.72
N THR A 369 -21.94 -1.55 7.70
CA THR A 369 -21.94 -0.27 8.40
C THR A 369 -20.69 -0.07 9.26
N LEU A 370 -20.01 -1.15 9.66
CA LEU A 370 -18.73 -1.09 10.35
C LEU A 370 -17.60 -0.61 9.43
N PHE A 371 -17.66 -0.94 8.13
CA PHE A 371 -16.68 -0.51 7.14
C PHE A 371 -16.72 1.01 6.97
N GLU A 372 -17.92 1.59 6.85
CA GLU A 372 -18.10 3.05 6.75
C GLU A 372 -17.60 3.78 7.99
N LYS A 373 -17.89 3.23 9.19
CA LYS A 373 -17.39 3.78 10.46
C LYS A 373 -15.86 3.73 10.53
N LYS A 374 -15.25 2.61 10.11
CA LYS A 374 -13.79 2.48 10.10
C LYS A 374 -13.16 3.41 9.06
N ALA A 375 -13.78 3.61 7.89
CA ALA A 375 -13.31 4.57 6.90
C ALA A 375 -13.29 6.01 7.46
N LEU A 376 -14.33 6.40 8.20
CA LEU A 376 -14.37 7.70 8.88
C LEU A 376 -13.31 7.80 9.98
N GLU A 377 -13.18 6.79 10.83
CA GLU A 377 -12.17 6.74 11.90
C GLU A 377 -10.76 6.91 11.34
N MET A 378 -10.41 6.13 10.30
CA MET A 378 -9.08 6.20 9.69
C MET A 378 -8.82 7.56 9.04
N ALA A 379 -9.82 8.15 8.39
CA ALA A 379 -9.71 9.50 7.81
C ALA A 379 -9.52 10.57 8.91
N GLN A 380 -10.25 10.49 10.03
CA GLN A 380 -10.09 11.41 11.17
C GLN A 380 -8.70 11.33 11.79
N LYS A 381 -8.19 10.09 12.01
CA LYS A 381 -6.86 9.86 12.59
C LYS A 381 -5.70 10.27 11.69
N SER A 382 -5.92 10.36 10.36
CA SER A 382 -4.88 10.67 9.38
C SER A 382 -4.62 12.15 9.19
N ILE A 383 -5.58 13.04 9.54
CA ILE A 383 -5.44 14.49 9.32
C ILE A 383 -4.35 15.05 10.20
N VAL A 384 -3.39 15.75 9.58
CA VAL A 384 -2.27 16.39 10.26
C VAL A 384 -2.51 17.92 10.33
N LEU A 385 -2.53 18.48 11.51
CA LEU A 385 -2.52 19.93 11.71
C LEU A 385 -1.08 20.43 11.62
N LEU A 386 -0.75 21.17 10.55
CA LEU A 386 0.59 21.69 10.31
C LEU A 386 0.82 23.03 11.01
N GLN A 387 -0.19 23.89 10.98
CA GLN A 387 -0.11 25.22 11.58
C GLN A 387 -1.48 25.69 12.08
N ASN A 388 -1.49 26.47 13.17
CA ASN A 388 -2.72 27.05 13.76
C ASN A 388 -2.38 28.38 14.46
N LYS A 389 -2.22 29.47 13.68
CA LYS A 389 -1.91 30.81 14.22
C LYS A 389 -3.07 31.33 15.03
N ASP A 390 -2.76 31.94 16.15
CA ASP A 390 -3.72 32.56 17.08
C ASP A 390 -4.87 31.63 17.50
N ASN A 391 -4.68 30.30 17.36
CA ASN A 391 -5.69 29.28 17.65
C ASN A 391 -7.01 29.53 16.88
N ILE A 392 -6.91 29.88 15.59
CA ILE A 392 -8.09 30.07 14.74
C ILE A 392 -8.92 28.76 14.64
N LEU A 393 -8.28 27.63 14.66
CA LEU A 393 -8.91 26.32 14.78
C LEU A 393 -8.94 25.85 16.25
N PRO A 394 -10.02 25.16 16.68
CA PRO A 394 -11.21 24.81 15.91
C PRO A 394 -12.11 26.03 15.67
N LEU A 395 -12.73 26.07 14.48
CA LEU A 395 -13.67 27.11 14.10
C LEU A 395 -14.91 27.08 15.01
N GLN A 396 -15.39 28.30 15.34
CA GLN A 396 -16.65 28.50 16.06
C GLN A 396 -17.65 29.12 15.08
N PRO A 397 -18.50 28.29 14.42
CA PRO A 397 -19.34 28.74 13.31
C PRO A 397 -20.21 29.97 13.65
N GLU A 398 -20.67 30.04 14.88
CA GLU A 398 -21.50 31.15 15.38
C GLU A 398 -20.81 32.53 15.38
N LYS A 399 -19.48 32.54 15.22
CA LYS A 399 -18.70 33.80 15.10
C LYS A 399 -18.67 34.35 13.68
N TYR A 400 -19.05 33.54 12.69
CA TYR A 400 -18.98 33.86 11.26
C TYR A 400 -20.39 34.04 10.70
N LYS A 401 -20.62 35.11 9.94
CA LYS A 401 -21.88 35.31 9.17
C LYS A 401 -21.83 34.57 7.87
N SER A 402 -20.62 34.47 7.27
CA SER A 402 -20.40 33.82 5.99
C SER A 402 -18.99 33.21 5.90
N ILE A 403 -18.93 32.06 5.28
CA ILE A 403 -17.68 31.28 5.04
C ILE A 403 -17.60 30.93 3.56
N ALA A 404 -16.48 31.24 2.92
CA ALA A 404 -16.19 30.76 1.58
C ALA A 404 -15.47 29.42 1.66
N ILE A 405 -15.94 28.41 0.90
CA ILE A 405 -15.26 27.15 0.70
C ILE A 405 -14.88 27.10 -0.77
N ILE A 406 -13.61 27.22 -1.06
CA ILE A 406 -13.13 27.36 -2.44
C ILE A 406 -11.89 26.51 -2.70
N GLY A 407 -11.61 26.32 -3.97
CA GLY A 407 -10.41 25.60 -4.42
C GLY A 407 -10.73 24.34 -5.24
N PRO A 408 -9.74 23.84 -6.02
CA PRO A 408 -9.96 22.77 -6.99
C PRO A 408 -10.37 21.43 -6.35
N ASN A 409 -9.95 21.17 -5.13
CA ASN A 409 -10.24 19.92 -4.41
C ASN A 409 -11.52 19.99 -3.56
N ALA A 410 -12.18 21.18 -3.45
CA ALA A 410 -13.28 21.35 -2.50
C ALA A 410 -14.49 20.44 -2.76
N ALA A 411 -14.83 20.23 -4.03
CA ALA A 411 -15.97 19.38 -4.45
C ALA A 411 -15.54 18.20 -5.36
N ASP A 412 -14.25 17.87 -5.38
CA ASP A 412 -13.71 16.78 -6.19
C ASP A 412 -13.80 15.44 -5.42
N SER A 413 -14.78 14.62 -5.80
CA SER A 413 -14.99 13.30 -5.20
C SER A 413 -14.03 12.24 -5.75
N ALA A 414 -13.52 12.41 -6.97
CA ALA A 414 -12.58 11.48 -7.59
C ALA A 414 -11.21 11.55 -6.90
N MET A 415 -10.75 12.77 -6.61
CA MET A 415 -9.50 13.00 -5.89
C MET A 415 -9.45 12.27 -4.54
N LEU A 416 -10.56 12.19 -3.81
CA LEU A 416 -10.61 11.52 -2.51
C LEU A 416 -10.22 10.05 -2.57
N CYS A 417 -10.48 9.41 -3.72
CA CYS A 417 -10.30 7.96 -3.89
C CYS A 417 -8.85 7.56 -4.19
N GLY A 418 -7.98 8.50 -4.54
CA GLY A 418 -6.59 8.18 -4.85
C GLY A 418 -6.45 7.22 -6.03
N ASN A 419 -5.47 6.31 -5.93
CA ASN A 419 -5.16 5.27 -6.91
C ASN A 419 -5.63 3.89 -6.40
N TYR A 420 -5.83 2.90 -7.28
CA TYR A 420 -6.23 1.53 -6.92
C TYR A 420 -7.46 1.44 -6.01
N ASN A 421 -8.54 2.10 -6.39
CA ASN A 421 -9.79 2.16 -5.63
C ASN A 421 -10.94 1.37 -6.28
N GLY A 422 -11.93 1.01 -5.47
CA GLY A 422 -13.27 0.67 -5.91
C GLY A 422 -14.14 1.91 -6.09
N THR A 423 -15.37 1.74 -6.55
CA THR A 423 -16.35 2.83 -6.56
C THR A 423 -16.96 2.97 -5.16
N PRO A 424 -16.79 4.09 -4.45
CA PRO A 424 -17.40 4.25 -3.13
C PRO A 424 -18.93 4.30 -3.26
N TYR A 425 -19.62 3.70 -2.30
CA TYR A 425 -21.09 3.80 -2.24
C TYR A 425 -21.54 5.25 -2.03
N HIS A 426 -20.77 6.00 -1.26
CA HIS A 426 -21.02 7.41 -1.02
C HIS A 426 -19.70 8.11 -0.61
N ALA A 427 -19.15 8.92 -1.51
CA ALA A 427 -18.03 9.79 -1.20
C ALA A 427 -18.56 11.15 -0.71
N VAL A 428 -18.02 11.64 0.39
CA VAL A 428 -18.34 12.96 0.94
C VAL A 428 -17.20 13.90 0.63
N THR A 429 -17.43 14.86 -0.27
CA THR A 429 -16.44 15.90 -0.59
C THR A 429 -16.22 16.85 0.60
N LEU A 430 -15.13 17.61 0.58
CA LEU A 430 -14.83 18.53 1.67
C LEU A 430 -15.89 19.62 1.80
N TYR A 431 -16.38 20.13 0.67
CA TYR A 431 -17.52 21.04 0.63
C TYR A 431 -18.78 20.44 1.27
N GLU A 432 -19.15 19.22 0.86
CA GLU A 432 -20.31 18.53 1.44
C GLU A 432 -20.16 18.24 2.94
N GLY A 433 -18.97 17.86 3.38
CA GLY A 433 -18.68 17.62 4.80
C GLY A 433 -18.92 18.86 5.65
N VAL A 434 -18.37 20.00 5.23
CA VAL A 434 -18.60 21.30 5.90
C VAL A 434 -20.08 21.68 5.85
N LEU A 435 -20.73 21.55 4.69
CA LEU A 435 -22.15 21.86 4.54
C LEU A 435 -23.04 20.99 5.43
N LYS A 436 -22.76 19.69 5.49
CA LYS A 436 -23.47 18.76 6.41
C LYS A 436 -23.31 19.18 7.85
N TYR A 437 -22.08 19.51 8.29
CA TYR A 437 -21.84 19.98 9.66
C TYR A 437 -22.63 21.27 9.97
N VAL A 438 -22.51 22.30 9.13
CA VAL A 438 -23.23 23.57 9.29
C VAL A 438 -24.75 23.35 9.39
N ASN A 439 -25.30 22.44 8.62
CA ASN A 439 -26.74 22.11 8.65
C ASN A 439 -27.19 21.42 9.95
N THR A 440 -26.29 20.89 10.77
CA THR A 440 -26.63 20.37 12.10
C THR A 440 -26.82 21.48 13.15
N LEU A 441 -26.32 22.68 12.88
CA LEU A 441 -26.40 23.82 13.80
C LEU A 441 -27.82 24.40 13.83
N PRO A 442 -28.21 25.09 14.92
CA PRO A 442 -29.42 25.92 14.95
C PRO A 442 -29.39 26.95 13.82
N GLU A 443 -30.52 27.22 13.19
CA GLU A 443 -30.63 28.11 12.02
C GLU A 443 -29.96 29.49 12.24
N ASN A 444 -30.15 30.06 13.42
CA ASN A 444 -29.57 31.34 13.82
C ASN A 444 -28.06 31.35 14.08
N GLN A 445 -27.40 30.17 14.04
CA GLN A 445 -25.96 29.97 14.20
C GLN A 445 -25.29 29.50 12.91
N ARG A 446 -26.03 29.33 11.82
CA ARG A 446 -25.52 28.84 10.53
C ARG A 446 -24.89 29.99 9.76
N PRO A 447 -23.59 29.93 9.43
CA PRO A 447 -23.02 30.86 8.47
C PRO A 447 -23.58 30.61 7.07
N GLN A 448 -23.66 31.64 6.25
CA GLN A 448 -23.88 31.43 4.81
C GLN A 448 -22.64 30.85 4.18
N ILE A 449 -22.83 29.86 3.30
CA ILE A 449 -21.73 29.21 2.61
C ILE A 449 -21.68 29.70 1.17
N TYR A 450 -20.55 30.29 0.78
CA TYR A 450 -20.20 30.56 -0.60
C TYR A 450 -19.28 29.46 -1.12
N PHE A 451 -19.53 28.93 -2.29
CA PHE A 451 -18.72 27.89 -2.93
C PHE A 451 -18.30 28.29 -4.33
N ASP A 452 -17.05 28.08 -4.66
CA ASP A 452 -16.49 28.17 -6.01
C ASP A 452 -15.22 27.33 -6.14
N THR A 453 -14.98 26.74 -7.31
CA THR A 453 -13.71 26.01 -7.58
C THR A 453 -12.50 26.94 -7.63
N ALA A 454 -12.70 28.21 -7.94
CA ALA A 454 -11.72 29.30 -7.98
C ALA A 454 -10.57 29.14 -9.00
N CYS A 455 -10.06 27.93 -9.19
CA CYS A 455 -9.02 27.60 -10.17
C CYS A 455 -9.02 26.11 -10.46
N HIS A 456 -8.34 25.68 -11.51
CA HIS A 456 -7.97 24.28 -11.73
C HIS A 456 -6.74 23.90 -10.90
N HIS A 457 -6.39 22.62 -10.88
CA HIS A 457 -5.19 22.15 -10.16
C HIS A 457 -3.91 22.78 -10.70
N VAL A 458 -3.72 22.78 -12.02
CA VAL A 458 -2.50 23.25 -12.69
C VAL A 458 -2.79 24.24 -13.83
N ASP A 459 -3.88 24.04 -14.55
CA ASP A 459 -4.23 24.82 -15.76
C ASP A 459 -4.84 26.17 -15.41
N GLY A 460 -4.43 27.24 -16.11
CA GLY A 460 -4.82 28.63 -15.85
C GLY A 460 -6.16 29.09 -16.44
N HIS A 461 -6.95 28.22 -17.07
CA HIS A 461 -8.10 28.64 -17.87
C HIS A 461 -9.44 28.68 -17.12
N TYR A 462 -9.45 28.57 -15.79
CA TYR A 462 -10.68 28.67 -15.01
C TYR A 462 -11.29 30.07 -15.12
N ARG A 463 -12.56 30.14 -15.53
CA ARG A 463 -13.26 31.41 -15.67
C ARG A 463 -13.99 31.76 -14.38
N LEU A 464 -13.39 32.60 -13.56
CA LEU A 464 -14.01 33.12 -12.35
C LEU A 464 -15.35 33.83 -12.62
N PRO A 465 -16.35 33.72 -11.72
CA PRO A 465 -17.53 34.55 -11.72
C PRO A 465 -17.17 36.04 -11.69
N ARG A 466 -17.99 36.90 -12.32
CA ARG A 466 -17.71 38.34 -12.40
C ARG A 466 -17.69 39.01 -11.02
N ASP A 467 -18.43 38.48 -10.08
CA ASP A 467 -18.58 39.01 -8.71
C ASP A 467 -17.73 38.21 -7.69
N PHE A 468 -16.82 37.33 -8.15
CA PHE A 468 -15.98 36.50 -7.27
C PHE A 468 -15.30 37.32 -6.16
N ASP A 469 -14.58 38.41 -6.51
CA ASP A 469 -13.88 39.22 -5.54
C ASP A 469 -14.82 39.84 -4.51
N LYS A 470 -16.03 40.25 -4.94
CA LYS A 470 -17.06 40.74 -4.05
C LYS A 470 -17.56 39.69 -3.10
N GLN A 471 -17.85 38.49 -3.61
CA GLN A 471 -18.30 37.37 -2.78
C GLN A 471 -17.26 37.02 -1.71
N ILE A 472 -15.98 36.94 -2.09
CA ILE A 472 -14.89 36.70 -1.12
C ILE A 472 -14.76 37.87 -0.12
N ALA A 473 -14.84 39.10 -0.60
CA ALA A 473 -14.77 40.28 0.29
C ALA A 473 -15.94 40.37 1.29
N ASP A 474 -17.10 39.84 0.95
CA ASP A 474 -18.27 39.74 1.82
C ASP A 474 -18.20 38.58 2.83
N CYS A 475 -17.30 37.60 2.63
CA CYS A 475 -17.09 36.48 3.58
C CYS A 475 -16.20 36.89 4.77
N ASP A 476 -16.46 36.26 5.93
CA ASP A 476 -15.69 36.51 7.16
C ASP A 476 -14.44 35.58 7.22
N LEU A 477 -14.51 34.41 6.59
CA LEU A 477 -13.47 33.37 6.58
C LEU A 477 -13.42 32.69 5.22
N VAL A 478 -12.23 32.29 4.79
CA VAL A 478 -12.02 31.44 3.62
C VAL A 478 -11.42 30.09 4.04
N ILE A 479 -12.06 29.00 3.64
CA ILE A 479 -11.49 27.66 3.68
C ILE A 479 -11.08 27.34 2.23
N PHE A 480 -9.77 27.35 1.97
CA PHE A 480 -9.22 26.98 0.66
C PHE A 480 -8.84 25.50 0.67
N VAL A 481 -9.41 24.73 -0.22
CA VAL A 481 -9.14 23.31 -0.37
C VAL A 481 -8.40 23.10 -1.69
N GLY A 482 -7.12 22.83 -1.58
CA GLY A 482 -6.23 22.75 -2.74
C GLY A 482 -5.17 21.66 -2.59
N GLY A 483 -4.29 21.61 -3.57
CA GLY A 483 -3.22 20.61 -3.62
C GLY A 483 -3.12 19.92 -4.97
N LEU A 484 -3.02 18.60 -4.94
CA LEU A 484 -2.79 17.76 -6.10
C LEU A 484 -4.01 16.87 -6.42
N SER A 485 -3.85 16.02 -7.43
CA SER A 485 -4.87 15.04 -7.83
C SER A 485 -4.18 13.75 -8.27
N PRO A 486 -4.75 12.56 -8.01
CA PRO A 486 -4.25 11.30 -8.54
C PRO A 486 -4.34 11.20 -10.08
N GLU A 487 -4.95 12.16 -10.75
CA GLU A 487 -4.89 12.30 -12.22
C GLU A 487 -3.60 12.96 -12.70
N LEU A 488 -2.86 13.62 -11.80
CA LEU A 488 -1.61 14.32 -12.10
C LEU A 488 -0.37 13.51 -11.67
N GLU A 489 -0.48 12.77 -10.57
CA GLU A 489 0.58 11.94 -10.00
C GLU A 489 0.11 10.49 -9.85
N GLY A 490 0.94 9.52 -10.20
CA GLY A 490 0.60 8.10 -10.09
C GLY A 490 1.24 7.24 -11.16
N GLU A 491 0.80 5.98 -11.24
CA GLU A 491 1.36 4.96 -12.08
C GLU A 491 1.06 5.17 -13.57
N GLU A 492 2.09 5.16 -14.40
CA GLU A 492 2.05 5.20 -15.87
C GLU A 492 1.17 6.31 -16.48
N LEU A 493 1.03 7.42 -15.78
CA LEU A 493 0.26 8.54 -16.30
C LEU A 493 1.03 9.21 -17.46
N LYS A 494 0.28 9.56 -18.51
CA LYS A 494 0.81 10.31 -19.64
C LYS A 494 0.57 11.82 -19.45
N VAL A 495 1.04 12.34 -18.31
CA VAL A 495 0.86 13.74 -17.94
C VAL A 495 2.09 14.54 -18.35
N GLU A 496 1.87 15.61 -19.12
CA GLU A 496 2.87 16.60 -19.53
C GLU A 496 2.31 17.98 -19.22
N MET A 497 2.53 18.46 -18.01
CA MET A 497 2.04 19.77 -17.52
C MET A 497 3.09 20.46 -16.66
N GLU A 498 2.95 21.77 -16.41
CA GLU A 498 3.86 22.51 -15.51
C GLU A 498 3.92 21.82 -14.14
N GLY A 499 5.10 21.36 -13.76
CA GLY A 499 5.34 20.69 -12.47
C GLY A 499 5.12 19.17 -12.49
N PHE A 500 4.73 18.55 -13.64
CA PHE A 500 4.45 17.11 -13.76
C PHE A 500 4.98 16.53 -15.07
N HIS A 501 5.47 15.29 -15.01
CA HIS A 501 5.93 14.52 -16.16
C HIS A 501 5.76 13.02 -15.91
N GLY A 502 5.08 12.32 -16.80
CA GLY A 502 5.00 10.85 -16.80
C GLY A 502 4.44 10.23 -15.52
N GLY A 503 3.62 10.97 -14.75
CA GLY A 503 3.08 10.53 -13.47
C GLY A 503 3.88 10.97 -12.24
N ASP A 504 5.10 11.51 -12.43
CA ASP A 504 5.91 12.10 -11.36
C ASP A 504 5.82 13.62 -11.35
N ARG A 505 6.22 14.21 -10.22
CA ARG A 505 6.36 15.65 -10.07
C ARG A 505 7.76 16.09 -10.53
N THR A 506 7.83 17.20 -11.26
CA THR A 506 9.08 17.88 -11.60
C THR A 506 9.38 19.05 -10.67
N SER A 507 8.40 19.46 -9.88
CA SER A 507 8.48 20.46 -8.82
C SER A 507 7.74 19.98 -7.56
N ILE A 508 8.28 20.32 -6.39
CA ILE A 508 7.62 20.02 -5.10
C ILE A 508 6.68 21.13 -4.64
N ASN A 509 6.64 22.26 -5.34
CA ASN A 509 5.84 23.43 -4.97
C ASN A 509 4.34 23.15 -5.13
N LEU A 510 3.51 23.90 -4.40
CA LEU A 510 2.11 24.04 -4.72
C LEU A 510 1.98 24.57 -6.17
N PRO A 511 1.07 24.05 -7.01
CA PRO A 511 0.86 24.60 -8.34
C PRO A 511 0.64 26.11 -8.32
N ARG A 512 1.39 26.82 -9.17
CA ARG A 512 1.46 28.30 -9.16
C ARG A 512 0.09 28.98 -9.20
N ILE A 513 -0.86 28.43 -9.96
CA ILE A 513 -2.20 29.01 -10.07
C ILE A 513 -2.96 29.01 -8.72
N GLN A 514 -2.74 28.00 -7.89
CA GLN A 514 -3.36 27.90 -6.56
C GLN A 514 -2.71 28.89 -5.59
N GLU A 515 -1.37 28.98 -5.60
CA GLU A 515 -0.63 29.96 -4.80
C GLU A 515 -0.99 31.41 -5.19
N ASP A 516 -1.11 31.70 -6.51
CA ASP A 516 -1.55 33.01 -6.99
C ASP A 516 -2.97 33.36 -6.52
N MET A 517 -3.87 32.38 -6.47
CA MET A 517 -5.23 32.54 -5.95
C MET A 517 -5.21 32.83 -4.43
N LEU A 518 -4.42 32.08 -3.66
CA LEU A 518 -4.23 32.32 -2.23
C LEU A 518 -3.68 33.72 -1.97
N LYS A 519 -2.67 34.14 -2.73
CA LYS A 519 -2.11 35.51 -2.67
C LYS A 519 -3.14 36.59 -3.01
N ARG A 520 -4.03 36.33 -3.98
CA ARG A 520 -5.12 37.26 -4.33
C ARG A 520 -6.11 37.41 -3.17
N ILE A 521 -6.52 36.29 -2.54
CA ILE A 521 -7.47 36.31 -1.43
C ILE A 521 -6.84 36.95 -0.19
N LYS A 522 -5.58 36.67 0.13
CA LYS A 522 -4.88 37.26 1.27
C LYS A 522 -4.80 38.77 1.16
N LYS A 523 -4.64 39.36 -0.05
CA LYS A 523 -4.68 40.79 -0.29
C LYS A 523 -6.02 41.44 0.07
N MET A 524 -7.11 40.67 0.12
CA MET A 524 -8.44 41.15 0.55
C MET A 524 -8.56 41.18 2.08
N GLY A 525 -7.51 40.78 2.82
CA GLY A 525 -7.46 40.85 4.29
C GLY A 525 -8.30 39.79 4.99
N LYS A 526 -8.61 38.65 4.32
CA LYS A 526 -9.40 37.58 4.92
C LYS A 526 -8.53 36.58 5.64
N PRO A 527 -8.97 36.03 6.79
CA PRO A 527 -8.35 34.85 7.36
C PRO A 527 -8.56 33.64 6.44
N ILE A 528 -7.52 32.83 6.28
CA ILE A 528 -7.52 31.68 5.38
C ILE A 528 -7.08 30.43 6.14
N VAL A 529 -7.94 29.43 6.12
CA VAL A 529 -7.62 28.04 6.51
C VAL A 529 -7.37 27.25 5.24
N PHE A 530 -6.17 26.70 5.08
CA PHE A 530 -5.79 25.89 3.92
C PHE A 530 -5.83 24.40 4.26
N VAL A 531 -6.58 23.63 3.47
CA VAL A 531 -6.65 22.19 3.55
C VAL A 531 -5.95 21.61 2.32
N LEU A 532 -4.77 21.06 2.53
CA LEU A 532 -3.96 20.44 1.49
C LEU A 532 -4.44 19.01 1.25
N CYS A 533 -4.80 18.70 0.00
CA CYS A 533 -5.05 17.35 -0.50
C CYS A 533 -3.91 16.94 -1.44
N SER A 534 -3.14 15.90 -1.10
CA SER A 534 -2.00 15.45 -1.89
C SER A 534 -1.63 14.02 -1.56
N GLY A 535 -0.94 13.32 -2.48
CA GLY A 535 -0.39 11.99 -2.23
C GLY A 535 0.89 11.98 -1.39
N GLY A 536 1.56 13.13 -1.26
CA GLY A 536 2.83 13.28 -0.55
C GLY A 536 3.11 14.70 -0.14
N ALA A 537 4.37 14.99 0.21
CA ALA A 537 4.80 16.31 0.67
C ALA A 537 4.72 17.38 -0.43
N VAL A 538 4.30 18.57 -0.06
CA VAL A 538 4.27 19.79 -0.89
C VAL A 538 5.02 20.90 -0.15
N ALA A 539 5.90 21.64 -0.83
CA ALA A 539 6.54 22.81 -0.26
C ALA A 539 5.52 23.94 -0.12
N LEU A 540 5.36 24.45 1.09
CA LEU A 540 4.33 25.41 1.49
C LEU A 540 4.95 26.63 2.18
N ASP A 541 6.14 27.08 1.74
CA ASP A 541 6.88 28.16 2.42
C ASP A 541 6.07 29.45 2.50
N TRP A 542 5.44 29.87 1.40
CA TRP A 542 4.64 31.07 1.39
C TRP A 542 3.35 30.90 2.22
N GLU A 543 2.71 29.74 2.13
CA GLU A 543 1.49 29.41 2.86
C GLU A 543 1.74 29.40 4.37
N ASP A 544 2.85 28.81 4.82
CA ASP A 544 3.25 28.78 6.22
C ASP A 544 3.45 30.19 6.79
N GLU A 545 4.13 31.06 6.05
CA GLU A 545 4.36 32.45 6.49
C GLU A 545 3.06 33.27 6.53
N ASN A 546 2.15 33.08 5.59
CA ASN A 546 1.07 34.00 5.28
C ASN A 546 -0.35 33.56 5.67
N LEU A 547 -0.60 32.25 5.79
CA LEU A 547 -1.93 31.73 6.10
C LEU A 547 -2.13 31.54 7.60
N ASP A 548 -3.40 31.40 8.01
CA ASP A 548 -3.77 31.42 9.43
C ASP A 548 -3.83 30.00 10.01
N ALA A 549 -4.18 28.98 9.21
CA ALA A 549 -4.05 27.58 9.57
C ALA A 549 -3.79 26.69 8.33
N LEU A 550 -3.05 25.59 8.52
CA LEU A 550 -2.71 24.63 7.51
C LEU A 550 -3.01 23.20 8.01
N LEU A 551 -3.71 22.41 7.20
CA LEU A 551 -3.95 20.99 7.45
C LEU A 551 -3.51 20.16 6.24
N ALA A 552 -2.89 19.01 6.46
CA ALA A 552 -2.72 17.97 5.43
C ALA A 552 -3.82 16.91 5.61
N ALA A 553 -4.67 16.79 4.59
CA ALA A 553 -5.81 15.87 4.56
C ALA A 553 -5.61 14.69 3.60
N TRP A 554 -4.52 14.67 2.83
CA TRP A 554 -4.12 13.60 1.92
C TRP A 554 -5.19 13.29 0.85
N TYR A 555 -5.20 12.08 0.32
CA TYR A 555 -6.34 11.48 -0.37
C TYR A 555 -7.06 10.58 0.65
N GLY A 556 -8.01 11.19 1.35
CA GLY A 556 -8.55 10.66 2.62
C GLY A 556 -9.69 9.64 2.48
N GLY A 557 -9.95 9.12 1.27
CA GLY A 557 -11.01 8.13 1.04
C GLY A 557 -12.43 8.70 1.08
N GLN A 558 -13.42 7.81 1.05
CA GLN A 558 -14.83 8.18 0.91
C GLN A 558 -15.37 9.08 2.04
N ALA A 559 -14.77 9.06 3.21
CA ALA A 559 -15.23 9.81 4.39
C ALA A 559 -14.45 11.11 4.66
N ALA A 560 -13.50 11.48 3.78
CA ALA A 560 -12.57 12.59 4.00
C ALA A 560 -13.27 13.91 4.31
N GLY A 561 -14.34 14.26 3.59
CA GLY A 561 -15.05 15.51 3.84
C GLY A 561 -15.69 15.58 5.23
N THR A 562 -16.27 14.48 5.72
CA THR A 562 -16.79 14.42 7.08
C THR A 562 -15.66 14.53 8.10
N ALA A 563 -14.53 13.83 7.89
CA ALA A 563 -13.39 13.85 8.78
C ALA A 563 -12.75 15.24 8.89
N VAL A 564 -12.58 15.94 7.75
CA VAL A 564 -12.05 17.31 7.72
C VAL A 564 -12.99 18.28 8.42
N ALA A 565 -14.30 18.18 8.18
CA ALA A 565 -15.27 19.02 8.89
C ALA A 565 -15.24 18.75 10.40
N ASP A 566 -15.17 17.51 10.84
CA ASP A 566 -15.07 17.14 12.26
C ASP A 566 -13.83 17.74 12.94
N VAL A 567 -12.69 17.83 12.23
CA VAL A 567 -11.48 18.48 12.71
C VAL A 567 -11.66 20.01 12.69
N LEU A 568 -12.07 20.60 11.56
CA LEU A 568 -12.21 22.06 11.44
C LEU A 568 -13.08 22.67 12.54
N PHE A 569 -14.17 21.98 12.90
CA PHE A 569 -15.11 22.47 13.91
C PHE A 569 -14.87 21.87 15.32
N GLY A 570 -13.78 21.14 15.51
CA GLY A 570 -13.34 20.66 16.82
C GLY A 570 -14.17 19.55 17.43
N LYS A 571 -14.94 18.81 16.63
CA LYS A 571 -15.58 17.57 17.07
C LYS A 571 -14.54 16.47 17.34
N ILE A 572 -13.47 16.47 16.54
CA ILE A 572 -12.27 15.63 16.70
C ILE A 572 -11.06 16.53 16.90
N ASN A 573 -10.18 16.13 17.82
CA ASN A 573 -8.87 16.75 18.00
C ASN A 573 -7.89 16.12 16.97
N PRO A 574 -7.23 16.90 16.09
CA PRO A 574 -6.29 16.36 15.13
C PRO A 574 -5.11 15.68 15.84
N SER A 575 -4.67 14.56 15.31
CA SER A 575 -3.67 13.72 15.96
C SER A 575 -2.79 12.94 14.96
N GLY A 576 -2.98 13.14 13.66
CA GLY A 576 -2.10 12.63 12.61
C GLY A 576 -0.70 13.23 12.72
N LYS A 577 0.31 12.45 12.28
CA LYS A 577 1.71 12.87 12.20
C LYS A 577 2.22 12.64 10.78
N LEU A 578 3.13 13.49 10.30
CA LEU A 578 3.66 13.38 8.94
C LEU A 578 4.46 12.08 8.76
N PRO A 579 4.11 11.21 7.80
CA PRO A 579 4.88 10.02 7.46
C PRO A 579 5.99 10.30 6.43
N VAL A 580 6.11 11.55 6.00
CA VAL A 580 7.11 12.05 5.05
C VAL A 580 7.55 13.46 5.47
N THR A 581 8.80 13.79 5.18
CA THR A 581 9.36 15.13 5.38
C THR A 581 8.76 16.11 4.37
N PHE A 582 8.24 17.23 4.85
CA PHE A 582 7.84 18.37 4.01
C PHE A 582 9.03 19.30 3.84
N TYR A 583 9.63 19.26 2.66
CA TYR A 583 10.78 20.08 2.32
C TYR A 583 10.37 21.55 2.13
N SER A 584 11.23 22.46 2.52
CA SER A 584 11.19 23.87 2.08
C SER A 584 11.71 23.97 0.64
N THR A 585 11.25 24.98 -0.10
CA THR A 585 11.81 25.32 -1.42
C THR A 585 13.32 25.64 -1.39
N LYS A 586 13.88 25.88 -0.21
CA LYS A 586 15.29 26.17 0.01
C LYS A 586 16.14 24.94 0.24
N ASN A 587 15.53 23.78 0.55
CA ASN A 587 16.26 22.56 0.80
C ASN A 587 16.80 21.95 -0.50
N TYR A 588 17.99 21.38 -0.42
CA TYR A 588 18.55 20.64 -1.52
C TYR A 588 17.89 19.25 -1.64
N ILE A 589 17.37 18.92 -2.80
CA ILE A 589 16.88 17.60 -3.14
C ILE A 589 17.80 17.02 -4.22
N PRO A 590 18.46 15.87 -3.99
CA PRO A 590 19.33 15.25 -4.97
C PRO A 590 18.62 14.91 -6.30
N PRO A 591 19.36 14.65 -7.39
CA PRO A 591 18.77 14.17 -8.64
C PRO A 591 17.85 12.97 -8.42
N PHE A 592 16.73 12.91 -9.13
CA PHE A 592 15.69 11.93 -8.86
C PHE A 592 16.16 10.48 -9.11
N ASP A 593 17.04 10.28 -10.06
CA ASP A 593 17.67 9.00 -10.42
C ASP A 593 18.80 8.58 -9.47
N ASN A 594 19.25 9.45 -8.57
CA ASN A 594 20.24 9.10 -7.55
C ASN A 594 19.54 8.38 -6.36
N TYR A 595 19.85 7.11 -6.15
CA TYR A 595 19.25 6.27 -5.12
C TYR A 595 20.05 6.21 -3.80
N GLU A 596 21.17 6.95 -3.69
CA GLU A 596 21.82 7.16 -2.41
C GLU A 596 20.96 8.06 -1.51
N MET A 597 21.05 7.81 -0.20
CA MET A 597 20.15 8.45 0.78
C MET A 597 20.69 9.77 1.35
N GLU A 598 21.90 10.18 1.03
CA GLU A 598 22.46 11.45 1.48
C GLU A 598 21.56 12.62 1.10
N HIS A 599 21.30 13.52 2.05
CA HIS A 599 20.36 14.66 1.94
C HIS A 599 18.88 14.30 1.71
N ARG A 600 18.48 13.04 1.89
CA ARG A 600 17.10 12.60 1.72
C ARG A 600 16.47 12.23 3.04
N THR A 601 15.18 12.51 3.17
CA THR A 601 14.33 12.12 4.31
C THR A 601 14.85 12.66 5.65
N TYR A 602 14.05 12.58 6.69
CA TYR A 602 14.46 12.96 8.04
C TYR A 602 15.68 12.20 8.57
N ARG A 603 15.97 11.04 7.95
CA ARG A 603 17.06 10.16 8.39
C ARG A 603 18.45 10.68 7.98
N PHE A 604 18.56 11.32 6.82
CA PHE A 604 19.87 11.71 6.26
C PHE A 604 19.96 13.20 5.92
N MET A 605 18.89 13.93 6.13
CA MET A 605 18.84 15.37 5.92
C MET A 605 19.46 16.09 7.12
N THR A 606 20.41 17.00 6.87
CA THR A 606 21.06 17.84 7.89
C THR A 606 20.51 19.26 7.95
N GLU A 607 19.78 19.66 6.91
CA GLU A 607 19.09 20.94 6.83
C GLU A 607 17.72 20.86 7.53
N GLU A 608 17.24 21.97 8.09
CA GLU A 608 15.90 22.03 8.65
C GLU A 608 14.86 22.01 7.53
N PRO A 609 13.91 21.05 7.53
CA PRO A 609 12.79 21.04 6.60
C PRO A 609 11.73 22.06 7.03
N LEU A 610 10.74 22.30 6.16
CA LEU A 610 9.57 23.12 6.54
C LEU A 610 8.79 22.43 7.67
N TYR A 611 8.46 21.14 7.51
CA TYR A 611 7.91 20.29 8.58
C TYR A 611 8.61 18.93 8.58
N PRO A 612 9.16 18.50 9.71
CA PRO A 612 9.88 17.23 9.77
C PRO A 612 8.92 16.01 9.79
N PHE A 613 9.43 14.86 9.39
CA PHE A 613 8.78 13.57 9.64
C PHE A 613 8.36 13.44 11.11
N GLY A 614 7.18 12.90 11.37
CA GLY A 614 6.60 12.74 12.70
C GLY A 614 5.95 14.00 13.28
N TYR A 615 5.97 15.13 12.56
CA TYR A 615 5.36 16.38 12.99
C TYR A 615 3.84 16.33 12.84
N GLY A 616 3.16 17.02 13.76
CA GLY A 616 1.72 17.27 13.75
C GLY A 616 1.28 17.89 15.06
N LEU A 617 0.49 18.98 14.96
CA LEU A 617 -0.07 19.72 16.10
C LEU A 617 -1.38 19.09 16.60
N SER A 618 -1.81 19.52 17.77
CA SER A 618 -3.06 19.14 18.41
C SER A 618 -3.79 20.40 18.93
N TYR A 619 -5.07 20.29 19.21
CA TYR A 619 -5.84 21.34 19.94
C TYR A 619 -5.63 21.28 21.46
N THR A 620 -4.80 20.36 21.94
CA THR A 620 -4.37 20.24 23.35
C THR A 620 -2.85 20.11 23.40
N ASP A 621 -2.28 20.26 24.60
CA ASP A 621 -0.83 20.21 24.81
C ASP A 621 -0.43 18.95 25.56
N PHE A 622 0.62 18.29 25.11
CA PHE A 622 1.19 17.10 25.74
C PHE A 622 2.59 17.40 26.29
N ARG A 623 2.83 16.98 27.54
CA ARG A 623 4.13 17.12 28.18
C ARG A 623 4.74 15.74 28.42
N TYR A 624 5.94 15.54 27.92
CA TYR A 624 6.75 14.35 28.12
C TYR A 624 7.61 14.50 29.39
N SER A 625 7.78 13.41 30.16
CA SER A 625 8.58 13.38 31.37
C SER A 625 9.00 11.96 31.74
N ASP A 626 9.92 11.84 32.73
CA ASP A 626 10.34 10.55 33.31
C ASP A 626 10.79 9.53 32.26
N PHE A 627 11.51 9.99 31.22
CA PHE A 627 12.07 9.12 30.20
C PHE A 627 13.18 8.26 30.82
N SER A 628 13.05 6.94 30.74
CA SER A 628 13.94 5.99 31.41
C SER A 628 14.11 4.71 30.60
N PHE A 629 15.22 4.00 30.87
CA PHE A 629 15.52 2.70 30.26
C PHE A 629 15.76 1.66 31.36
N ASP A 630 15.02 0.57 31.29
CA ASP A 630 15.22 -0.61 32.13
C ASP A 630 16.13 -1.60 31.38
N ALA A 631 17.41 -1.69 31.79
CA ALA A 631 18.36 -2.58 31.17
C ALA A 631 18.07 -4.07 31.42
N GLY A 632 17.35 -4.41 32.49
CA GLY A 632 16.95 -5.80 32.80
C GLY A 632 15.84 -6.31 31.89
N GLN A 633 14.89 -5.45 31.54
CA GLN A 633 13.77 -5.77 30.64
C GLN A 633 14.03 -5.32 29.21
N GLN A 634 15.03 -4.49 28.95
CA GLN A 634 15.33 -3.85 27.65
C GLN A 634 14.15 -2.99 27.13
N LEU A 635 13.50 -2.25 28.03
CA LEU A 635 12.33 -1.43 27.74
C LEU A 635 12.60 0.04 28.04
N PHE A 636 12.15 0.90 27.15
CA PHE A 636 12.07 2.35 27.38
C PHE A 636 10.69 2.71 27.90
N TYR A 637 10.64 3.63 28.84
CA TYR A 637 9.42 4.18 29.42
C TYR A 637 9.41 5.69 29.27
N CYS A 638 8.28 6.25 28.93
CA CYS A 638 8.08 7.70 28.95
C CYS A 638 6.68 8.02 29.46
N ARG A 639 6.57 9.04 30.28
CA ARG A 639 5.29 9.52 30.83
C ARG A 639 4.82 10.68 29.98
N ILE A 640 3.53 10.65 29.55
CA ILE A 640 2.91 11.69 28.76
C ILE A 640 1.69 12.21 29.51
N THR A 641 1.65 13.51 29.76
CA THR A 641 0.53 14.19 30.42
C THR A 641 -0.15 15.12 29.44
N ASN A 642 -1.47 15.00 29.28
CA ASN A 642 -2.27 15.98 28.59
C ASN A 642 -2.47 17.19 29.52
N THR A 643 -1.79 18.30 29.24
CA THR A 643 -1.84 19.53 30.08
C THR A 643 -2.91 20.51 29.65
N GLY A 644 -3.61 20.23 28.54
CA GLY A 644 -4.66 21.07 28.02
C GLY A 644 -6.04 20.75 28.58
N LYS A 645 -7.09 21.24 27.93
CA LYS A 645 -8.48 21.17 28.37
C LYS A 645 -9.36 20.23 27.51
N ARG A 646 -8.77 19.61 26.50
CA ARG A 646 -9.45 18.67 25.59
C ARG A 646 -8.81 17.30 25.67
N ASP A 647 -9.60 16.28 25.57
CA ASP A 647 -9.11 14.93 25.35
C ASP A 647 -8.39 14.89 24.00
N GLY A 648 -7.36 14.08 23.87
CA GLY A 648 -6.62 13.94 22.62
C GLY A 648 -5.86 12.63 22.52
N ASP A 649 -5.63 12.24 21.30
CA ASP A 649 -4.67 11.18 21.01
C ASP A 649 -3.29 11.80 20.79
N GLU A 650 -2.27 11.17 21.35
CA GLU A 650 -0.88 11.50 21.05
C GLU A 650 -0.17 10.29 20.45
N VAL A 651 0.74 10.56 19.52
CA VAL A 651 1.64 9.55 18.95
C VAL A 651 3.02 9.76 19.57
N ALA A 652 3.31 8.96 20.58
CA ALA A 652 4.65 8.90 21.14
C ALA A 652 5.61 8.22 20.16
N GLN A 653 6.72 8.86 19.86
CA GLN A 653 7.72 8.40 18.90
C GLN A 653 9.08 8.30 19.59
N LEU A 654 9.71 7.14 19.50
CA LEU A 654 11.05 6.90 20.01
C LEU A 654 12.05 6.90 18.85
N TYR A 655 12.98 7.84 18.89
CA TYR A 655 14.06 7.94 17.92
C TYR A 655 15.40 7.56 18.53
N MET A 656 16.28 6.99 17.73
CA MET A 656 17.66 6.63 18.09
C MET A 656 18.66 7.26 17.11
N THR A 657 19.77 7.75 17.66
CA THR A 657 20.97 8.11 16.89
C THR A 657 22.11 7.18 17.31
N ASN A 658 22.69 6.43 16.38
CA ASN A 658 23.88 5.63 16.61
C ASN A 658 25.13 6.51 16.47
N LYS A 659 25.73 6.90 17.58
CA LYS A 659 26.92 7.77 17.61
C LYS A 659 28.23 7.05 17.19
N ASN A 660 28.13 5.75 16.88
CA ASN A 660 29.27 4.95 16.44
C ASN A 660 29.33 4.79 14.92
N ASP A 661 28.41 5.43 14.20
CA ASP A 661 28.33 5.37 12.73
C ASP A 661 28.21 6.78 12.14
N ASP A 662 29.34 7.37 11.79
CA ASP A 662 29.42 8.73 11.23
C ASP A 662 28.75 8.86 9.85
N ARG A 663 28.47 7.75 9.18
CA ARG A 663 27.76 7.67 7.90
C ARG A 663 26.33 7.15 8.03
N GLY A 664 25.93 6.85 9.26
CA GLY A 664 24.58 6.38 9.59
C GLY A 664 23.55 7.50 9.55
N PRO A 665 22.27 7.15 9.76
CA PRO A 665 21.20 8.14 9.85
C PRO A 665 21.44 9.14 11.00
N VAL A 666 21.08 10.40 10.77
CA VAL A 666 21.06 11.45 11.81
C VAL A 666 20.18 11.01 12.99
N LYS A 667 19.04 10.41 12.67
CA LYS A 667 18.14 9.74 13.62
C LYS A 667 17.30 8.68 12.91
N THR A 668 16.83 7.67 13.63
CA THR A 668 16.01 6.58 13.13
C THR A 668 14.84 6.35 14.08
N LEU A 669 13.62 6.24 13.58
CA LEU A 669 12.46 5.81 14.35
C LEU A 669 12.66 4.33 14.75
N VAL A 670 12.56 4.03 16.03
CA VAL A 670 12.75 2.68 16.59
C VAL A 670 11.56 2.22 17.42
N GLY A 671 10.58 3.08 17.62
CA GLY A 671 9.34 2.78 18.32
C GLY A 671 8.29 3.86 18.13
N PHE A 672 7.02 3.50 18.09
CA PHE A 672 5.91 4.43 18.19
C PHE A 672 4.72 3.76 18.87
N GLU A 673 3.91 4.57 19.55
CA GLU A 673 2.66 4.14 20.20
C GLU A 673 1.65 5.27 20.15
N ARG A 674 0.46 4.99 19.64
CA ARG A 674 -0.67 5.92 19.67
C ARG A 674 -1.48 5.67 20.93
N VAL A 675 -1.70 6.72 21.74
CA VAL A 675 -2.41 6.65 23.01
C VAL A 675 -3.44 7.75 23.14
N HIS A 676 -4.62 7.41 23.68
CA HIS A 676 -5.65 8.36 24.04
C HIS A 676 -5.40 8.89 25.47
N ILE A 677 -5.36 10.20 25.66
CA ILE A 677 -5.07 10.84 26.94
C ILE A 677 -6.16 11.87 27.24
N PRO A 678 -7.06 11.60 28.20
CA PRO A 678 -8.05 12.59 28.65
C PRO A 678 -7.39 13.86 29.20
N ALA A 679 -8.10 14.96 29.15
CA ALA A 679 -7.61 16.24 29.68
C ALA A 679 -7.19 16.16 31.14
N GLY A 680 -5.98 16.53 31.45
CA GLY A 680 -5.38 16.49 32.80
C GLY A 680 -4.82 15.12 33.22
N GLU A 681 -5.03 14.06 32.42
CA GLU A 681 -4.56 12.71 32.73
C GLU A 681 -3.14 12.46 32.23
N THR A 682 -2.55 11.39 32.76
CA THR A 682 -1.18 10.95 32.44
C THR A 682 -1.19 9.46 32.10
N VAL A 683 -0.50 9.10 31.03
CA VAL A 683 -0.24 7.72 30.64
C VAL A 683 1.26 7.43 30.61
N VAL A 684 1.62 6.14 30.72
CA VAL A 684 3.00 5.68 30.51
C VAL A 684 3.02 4.88 29.21
N VAL A 685 3.87 5.28 28.27
CA VAL A 685 4.15 4.52 27.07
C VAL A 685 5.42 3.70 27.27
N THR A 686 5.46 2.53 26.62
CA THR A 686 6.56 1.58 26.71
C THR A 686 7.01 1.16 25.33
N PHE A 687 8.34 1.16 25.10
CA PHE A 687 8.90 0.73 23.82
C PHE A 687 9.91 -0.41 24.04
N ALA A 688 9.73 -1.50 23.32
CA ALA A 688 10.71 -2.54 23.13
C ALA A 688 11.50 -2.25 21.84
N VAL A 689 12.79 -2.02 21.93
CA VAL A 689 13.63 -1.74 20.76
C VAL A 689 14.32 -3.04 20.34
N ASP A 690 14.15 -3.42 19.07
CA ASP A 690 14.80 -4.59 18.51
C ASP A 690 16.34 -4.42 18.58
N SER A 691 17.02 -5.44 19.03
CA SER A 691 18.49 -5.46 19.15
C SER A 691 19.21 -5.26 17.81
N GLU A 692 18.56 -5.52 16.68
CA GLU A 692 19.12 -5.27 15.34
C GLU A 692 19.41 -3.78 15.11
N PHE A 693 18.67 -2.86 15.75
CA PHE A 693 18.94 -1.43 15.67
C PHE A 693 20.28 -1.02 16.28
N PHE A 694 20.86 -1.85 17.17
CA PHE A 694 22.17 -1.59 17.76
C PHE A 694 23.34 -2.10 16.91
N HIS A 695 23.05 -2.65 15.73
CA HIS A 695 24.07 -3.06 14.79
C HIS A 695 24.44 -1.90 13.84
N THR A 696 25.74 -1.76 13.59
CA THR A 696 26.31 -0.80 12.65
C THR A 696 26.59 -1.50 11.32
N TYR A 697 26.17 -0.92 10.19
CA TYR A 697 26.54 -1.43 8.88
C TYR A 697 27.98 -1.04 8.55
N ILE A 698 28.80 -2.04 8.20
CA ILE A 698 30.21 -1.87 7.89
C ILE A 698 30.41 -1.99 6.39
N ASP A 699 30.71 -0.87 5.74
CA ASP A 699 30.85 -0.79 4.27
C ASP A 699 31.97 -1.70 3.73
N GLU A 700 33.09 -1.79 4.47
CA GLU A 700 34.24 -2.64 4.09
C GLU A 700 33.86 -4.12 3.99
N TYR A 701 32.99 -4.60 4.89
CA TYR A 701 32.60 -6.00 4.97
C TYR A 701 31.18 -6.25 4.40
N GLN A 702 30.49 -5.19 3.99
CA GLN A 702 29.11 -5.22 3.50
C GLN A 702 28.14 -6.03 4.39
N ARG A 703 28.29 -5.86 5.71
CA ARG A 703 27.46 -6.56 6.71
C ARG A 703 27.22 -5.71 7.94
N PHE A 704 26.22 -6.11 8.70
CA PHE A 704 25.98 -5.55 10.04
C PHE A 704 26.87 -6.21 11.08
N GLU A 705 27.40 -5.39 11.99
CA GLU A 705 28.16 -5.85 13.16
C GLU A 705 27.61 -5.20 14.43
N LYS A 706 27.46 -5.99 15.49
CA LYS A 706 27.20 -5.44 16.81
C LYS A 706 28.47 -4.76 17.32
N ARG A 707 28.37 -3.46 17.60
CA ARG A 707 29.46 -2.68 18.15
C ARG A 707 29.01 -2.01 19.44
N SER A 708 29.80 -2.16 20.51
CA SER A 708 29.59 -1.41 21.74
C SER A 708 29.87 0.06 21.50
N GLY A 709 29.05 0.93 22.08
CA GLY A 709 29.21 2.37 21.98
C GLY A 709 28.03 3.16 22.47
N PHE A 710 28.00 4.44 22.15
CA PHE A 710 26.94 5.36 22.59
C PHE A 710 25.80 5.46 21.62
N PHE A 711 24.58 5.35 22.15
CA PHE A 711 23.33 5.54 21.42
C PHE A 711 22.53 6.63 22.13
N LEU A 712 22.08 7.64 21.37
CA LEU A 712 21.23 8.70 21.89
C LEU A 712 19.78 8.40 21.53
N PHE A 713 18.91 8.32 22.54
CA PHE A 713 17.47 8.13 22.39
C PHE A 713 16.70 9.42 22.68
N ARG A 714 15.62 9.63 21.93
CA ARG A 714 14.73 10.80 22.10
C ARG A 714 13.26 10.35 22.06
N CYS A 715 12.48 10.87 23.03
CA CYS A 715 11.03 10.69 23.08
C CYS A 715 10.40 12.04 23.45
N GLY A 716 9.67 12.66 22.50
CA GLY A 716 9.25 14.07 22.63
C GLY A 716 10.45 15.00 22.77
N ASP A 717 10.46 15.80 23.83
CA ASP A 717 11.55 16.72 24.21
C ASP A 717 12.58 16.08 25.16
N GLN A 718 12.38 14.80 25.51
CA GLN A 718 13.25 14.07 26.45
C GLN A 718 14.37 13.34 25.70
N GLU A 719 15.59 13.38 26.25
CA GLU A 719 16.77 12.73 25.68
C GLU A 719 17.49 11.84 26.70
N MET A 720 18.09 10.76 26.23
CA MET A 720 18.90 9.85 27.05
C MET A 720 20.01 9.24 26.21
N GLU A 721 21.23 9.26 26.71
CA GLU A 721 22.38 8.55 26.12
C GLU A 721 22.64 7.26 26.88
N ILE A 722 22.78 6.15 26.15
CA ILE A 722 23.03 4.82 26.70
C ILE A 722 24.27 4.23 26.03
N TYR A 723 25.12 3.61 26.81
CA TYR A 723 26.24 2.79 26.32
C TYR A 723 25.79 1.32 26.26
N LEU A 724 25.78 0.73 25.06
CA LEU A 724 25.37 -0.67 24.83
C LEU A 724 26.50 -1.50 24.23
#